data_49395869ce06eae9f581fc4d9aabd85f
#
_entry.id   49395869ce06eae9f581fc4d9aabd85f
#
_cell.length_a   1.000
_cell.length_b   1.000
_cell.length_c   1.000
_cell.angle_alpha   90.00
_cell.angle_beta   90.00
_cell.angle_gamma   90.00
#
_symmetry.space_group_name_H-M   'P 1'
#
loop_
_entity.id
_entity.type
_entity.pdbx_description
1 polymer ?
#
loop_
_entity_poly.entity_id
_entity_poly.type
_entity_poly.pdbx_seq_one_letter_code
_entity_poly.pdbx_strand_id
1 'polypeptide(L)'
;MVAITYSSDKICLIDEKGRIILLDATNLNSFRVIDLGRTGSLSVNSVLYDDGRIWISTIAHGVIYYNERTGKIKQLTYHVAPVSDRLSHTDVFGVIRLNENKYLAVTWNGYTVMTIDKNNQDEILTEVYSNTSSLMYRNLETRMIAAYYDSHGILWIGTDGGGVIWSDLRMQFYNCFYQDRHNEICSIVADDDHYLWLATYHKGIMRSRTAFGTSEKIDFFQVGDQDVKKQQTVLCSLKDEKGNLWFGNSDGSLTCYYKKERSFKILRLITEDGDLNKSSVWALFLDSKGRFWIGTHKGLWLFDRETNRGKKIHFKVSGLQNLSPLYIRAMAETDDHTLWLGTANYGICKVINEKELQTGYEKKYGMAENSVRSLLASSDGNLYVGYMAGLAVFSPGQDAITHVYTTRDGLCSNFIGCMTEDADGQIWLGSNSGISRYSRHQHLFYNYYIAGSNRSVLHWEDVLFWGNNKNLTYFNPDDIKAFTTSESVVITGLEVNNKPVEIGREVNGQTILSQSIFYTPFVRLNHANRDFALTFNNLSYSESQQKYSYRLRPYQPDWLVANGGEKVSYANLPAGEYVFEVKNIYPDERDSKITSLRVEILPHWSETFFFRFCMMVLGGIIVYMVMQRIKLRQKRLEHELRLEHEIFAATVERDKEKQIRMERENFFTNAAHELRTPLTLILSPLQELLGTVRPSDTVYTKLAAMYRNGTSLQTLVDHLLYVQKIEAGMIKLRISKVDIVVLAKQITDPFHELAETEGINFTVESLNEPLLLWIDVEKISSAIRNLLSNAFKYTSPNGKVIFKMNRIEIDGYSFCSIIISDTGKGIPEELRGRIFESFITGENTPLFSN
;
A
#
# COMPACT_ATOMS: atom_id res chain seq x y z
N MET A 1 18.04 -44.78 -25.07
CA MET A 1 17.61 -44.19 -23.80
C MET A 1 17.27 -42.74 -24.10
N VAL A 2 16.05 -42.33 -23.81
CA VAL A 2 15.53 -40.96 -24.15
C VAL A 2 15.32 -40.14 -22.89
N ALA A 3 14.85 -40.78 -21.81
CA ALA A 3 14.61 -40.06 -20.53
C ALA A 3 14.98 -40.96 -19.34
N ILE A 4 15.39 -40.33 -18.25
CA ILE A 4 15.77 -40.97 -16.99
C ILE A 4 15.21 -40.18 -15.82
N THR A 5 14.71 -40.86 -14.80
CA THR A 5 14.35 -40.30 -13.50
C THR A 5 14.86 -41.22 -12.39
N TYR A 6 15.03 -40.65 -11.20
CA TYR A 6 15.49 -41.35 -10.01
C TYR A 6 14.52 -41.10 -8.85
N SER A 7 14.22 -42.14 -8.12
CA SER A 7 13.56 -42.08 -6.79
C SER A 7 14.44 -42.81 -5.78
N SER A 8 14.18 -42.74 -4.51
CA SER A 8 15.04 -43.24 -3.42
C SER A 8 15.56 -44.69 -3.61
N ASP A 9 14.81 -45.52 -4.27
CA ASP A 9 15.07 -46.97 -4.41
C ASP A 9 15.12 -47.44 -5.85
N LYS A 10 14.68 -46.64 -6.82
CA LYS A 10 14.57 -47.07 -8.23
C LYS A 10 15.05 -46.00 -9.21
N ILE A 11 15.65 -46.46 -10.28
CA ILE A 11 15.98 -45.70 -11.49
C ILE A 11 15.04 -46.12 -12.59
N CYS A 12 14.29 -45.17 -13.15
CA CYS A 12 13.38 -45.43 -14.26
C CYS A 12 13.95 -44.84 -15.55
N LEU A 13 14.11 -45.68 -16.54
CA LEU A 13 14.60 -45.34 -17.89
C LEU A 13 13.49 -45.61 -18.90
N ILE A 14 13.46 -44.78 -19.95
CA ILE A 14 12.57 -45.02 -21.09
C ILE A 14 13.36 -45.01 -22.39
N ASP A 15 12.99 -45.93 -23.30
CA ASP A 15 13.54 -45.94 -24.65
C ASP A 15 12.58 -45.35 -25.70
N GLU A 16 13.09 -45.20 -26.92
CA GLU A 16 12.35 -44.66 -28.07
C GLU A 16 11.14 -45.52 -28.51
N LYS A 17 11.10 -46.78 -28.09
CA LYS A 17 9.97 -47.68 -28.35
C LYS A 17 8.91 -47.65 -27.26
N GLY A 18 9.11 -46.82 -26.23
CA GLY A 18 8.21 -46.73 -25.10
C GLY A 18 8.37 -47.84 -24.07
N ARG A 19 9.50 -48.55 -24.05
CA ARG A 19 9.76 -49.58 -23.05
C ARG A 19 10.33 -48.91 -21.81
N ILE A 20 9.74 -49.20 -20.67
CA ILE A 20 10.16 -48.69 -19.35
C ILE A 20 11.12 -49.73 -18.77
N ILE A 21 12.27 -49.31 -18.33
CA ILE A 21 13.25 -50.10 -17.62
C ILE A 21 13.38 -49.57 -16.20
N LEU A 22 12.95 -50.38 -15.24
CA LEU A 22 13.06 -50.07 -13.82
C LEU A 22 14.27 -50.82 -13.26
N LEU A 23 15.25 -50.09 -12.74
CA LEU A 23 16.42 -50.65 -12.08
C LEU A 23 16.34 -50.39 -10.58
N ASP A 24 16.80 -51.29 -9.78
CA ASP A 24 17.03 -51.11 -8.36
C ASP A 24 18.26 -50.21 -8.16
N ALA A 25 18.08 -49.07 -7.44
CA ALA A 25 19.17 -48.12 -7.24
C ALA A 25 20.32 -48.65 -6.37
N THR A 26 20.06 -49.69 -5.58
CA THR A 26 21.06 -50.36 -4.76
C THR A 26 21.73 -51.53 -5.47
N ASN A 27 21.07 -52.15 -6.46
CA ASN A 27 21.57 -53.29 -7.26
C ASN A 27 21.21 -53.12 -8.73
N LEU A 28 22.06 -52.44 -9.49
CA LEU A 28 21.84 -52.13 -10.90
C LEU A 28 21.71 -53.37 -11.83
N ASN A 29 22.05 -54.56 -11.33
CA ASN A 29 21.84 -55.83 -12.05
C ASN A 29 20.39 -56.35 -11.92
N SER A 30 19.63 -55.82 -10.98
CA SER A 30 18.21 -56.12 -10.81
C SER A 30 17.36 -55.09 -11.59
N PHE A 31 16.79 -55.55 -12.70
CA PHE A 31 15.95 -54.66 -13.51
C PHE A 31 14.70 -55.38 -14.02
N ARG A 32 13.68 -54.62 -14.31
CA ARG A 32 12.41 -55.06 -14.90
C ARG A 32 12.13 -54.25 -16.16
N VAL A 33 11.78 -54.89 -17.25
CA VAL A 33 11.36 -54.24 -18.50
C VAL A 33 9.84 -54.35 -18.63
N ILE A 34 9.20 -53.20 -18.85
CA ILE A 34 7.77 -53.09 -19.08
C ILE A 34 7.57 -52.56 -20.50
N ASP A 35 6.89 -53.31 -21.34
CA ASP A 35 6.55 -52.91 -22.69
C ASP A 35 5.14 -52.29 -22.68
N LEU A 36 5.03 -51.04 -23.15
CA LEU A 36 3.75 -50.35 -23.24
C LEU A 36 2.88 -50.82 -24.41
N GLY A 37 3.33 -51.85 -25.19
CA GLY A 37 2.58 -52.43 -26.29
C GLY A 37 2.34 -51.51 -27.49
N ARG A 38 3.22 -50.53 -27.72
CA ARG A 38 3.09 -49.54 -28.79
C ARG A 38 3.87 -49.88 -30.02
N THR A 39 3.28 -49.67 -31.19
CA THR A 39 3.91 -49.76 -32.49
C THR A 39 4.34 -48.36 -32.96
N GLY A 40 5.63 -48.10 -32.96
CA GLY A 40 6.19 -46.79 -33.41
C GLY A 40 7.16 -46.15 -32.41
N SER A 41 7.95 -45.19 -32.89
CA SER A 41 8.83 -44.41 -32.00
C SER A 41 8.04 -43.38 -31.18
N LEU A 42 8.35 -43.27 -29.90
CA LEU A 42 7.78 -42.34 -28.96
C LEU A 42 8.77 -41.18 -28.71
N SER A 43 8.36 -39.97 -29.03
CA SER A 43 9.16 -38.78 -28.68
C SER A 43 8.92 -38.40 -27.22
N VAL A 44 9.80 -38.92 -26.33
CA VAL A 44 9.67 -38.71 -24.88
C VAL A 44 10.48 -37.47 -24.48
N ASN A 45 9.84 -36.52 -23.77
CA ASN A 45 10.50 -35.35 -23.21
C ASN A 45 11.01 -35.59 -21.78
N SER A 46 10.21 -36.20 -20.94
CA SER A 46 10.56 -36.47 -19.56
C SER A 46 9.83 -37.70 -19.01
N VAL A 47 10.32 -38.24 -17.93
CA VAL A 47 9.66 -39.25 -17.14
C VAL A 47 9.71 -38.89 -15.66
N LEU A 48 8.60 -39.10 -14.94
CA LEU A 48 8.53 -38.99 -13.49
C LEU A 48 8.15 -40.35 -12.93
N TYR A 49 8.93 -40.88 -12.01
CA TYR A 49 8.61 -42.06 -11.20
C TYR A 49 8.28 -41.60 -9.77
N ASP A 50 7.11 -41.96 -9.29
CA ASP A 50 6.64 -41.57 -7.97
C ASP A 50 5.77 -42.67 -7.34
N ASP A 51 6.27 -43.34 -6.34
CA ASP A 51 5.60 -44.40 -5.56
C ASP A 51 4.84 -45.43 -6.42
N GLY A 52 5.55 -46.01 -7.40
CA GLY A 52 4.97 -47.03 -8.31
C GLY A 52 4.10 -46.41 -9.43
N ARG A 53 4.05 -45.13 -9.58
CA ARG A 53 3.37 -44.41 -10.64
C ARG A 53 4.40 -43.84 -11.61
N ILE A 54 4.23 -44.11 -12.87
CA ILE A 54 5.14 -43.62 -13.91
C ILE A 54 4.37 -42.72 -14.86
N TRP A 55 4.87 -41.51 -14.99
CA TRP A 55 4.32 -40.48 -15.86
C TRP A 55 5.31 -40.18 -16.97
N ILE A 56 4.92 -40.36 -18.20
CA ILE A 56 5.75 -40.15 -19.37
C ILE A 56 5.19 -38.97 -20.16
N SER A 57 5.98 -37.93 -20.29
CA SER A 57 5.65 -36.73 -21.07
C SER A 57 6.15 -36.93 -22.51
N THR A 58 5.28 -36.69 -23.48
CA THR A 58 5.59 -36.93 -24.89
C THR A 58 5.25 -35.74 -25.78
N ILE A 59 5.89 -35.68 -26.95
CA ILE A 59 5.46 -34.81 -28.05
C ILE A 59 4.42 -35.58 -28.88
N ALA A 60 3.31 -34.89 -29.20
CA ALA A 60 2.19 -35.38 -30.03
C ALA A 60 1.31 -36.48 -29.41
N HIS A 61 1.72 -37.10 -28.29
CA HIS A 61 0.96 -38.21 -27.70
C HIS A 61 0.43 -37.93 -26.30
N GLY A 62 0.69 -36.74 -25.75
CA GLY A 62 0.24 -36.31 -24.41
C GLY A 62 1.00 -36.91 -23.26
N VAL A 63 0.32 -37.29 -22.20
CA VAL A 63 0.88 -37.98 -21.03
C VAL A 63 0.47 -39.42 -21.03
N ILE A 64 1.44 -40.34 -20.85
CA ILE A 64 1.19 -41.75 -20.63
C ILE A 64 1.42 -42.01 -19.13
N TYR A 65 0.41 -42.53 -18.48
CA TYR A 65 0.43 -42.95 -17.09
C TYR A 65 0.49 -44.48 -17.02
N TYR A 66 1.41 -45.02 -16.23
CA TYR A 66 1.48 -46.42 -15.90
C TYR A 66 1.50 -46.58 -14.38
N ASN A 67 0.63 -47.45 -13.88
CA ASN A 67 0.59 -47.83 -12.48
C ASN A 67 1.24 -49.19 -12.28
N GLU A 68 2.40 -49.24 -11.61
CA GLU A 68 3.14 -50.48 -11.36
C GLU A 68 2.36 -51.49 -10.51
N ARG A 69 1.48 -51.06 -9.62
CA ARG A 69 0.70 -51.92 -8.71
C ARG A 69 -0.43 -52.63 -9.42
N THR A 70 -1.13 -51.93 -10.31
CA THR A 70 -2.28 -52.45 -11.04
C THR A 70 -1.95 -52.97 -12.43
N GLY A 71 -0.80 -52.57 -12.98
CA GLY A 71 -0.38 -52.87 -14.35
C GLY A 71 -1.15 -52.10 -15.43
N LYS A 72 -2.01 -51.15 -15.02
CA LYS A 72 -2.82 -50.38 -15.97
C LYS A 72 -2.05 -49.26 -16.63
N ILE A 73 -2.37 -49.04 -17.90
CA ILE A 73 -1.88 -47.92 -18.70
C ILE A 73 -3.03 -47.02 -19.06
N LYS A 74 -2.86 -45.69 -18.85
CA LYS A 74 -3.81 -44.65 -19.29
C LYS A 74 -3.08 -43.60 -20.11
N GLN A 75 -3.67 -43.20 -21.23
CA GLN A 75 -3.14 -42.10 -22.03
C GLN A 75 -4.07 -40.91 -21.96
N LEU A 76 -3.51 -39.74 -21.59
CA LEU A 76 -4.21 -38.46 -21.54
C LEU A 76 -3.75 -37.62 -22.73
N THR A 77 -4.70 -37.12 -23.55
CA THR A 77 -4.41 -36.27 -24.71
C THR A 77 -5.34 -35.09 -24.83
N TYR A 78 -5.09 -34.22 -25.80
CA TYR A 78 -5.94 -33.03 -26.05
C TYR A 78 -7.27 -33.38 -26.74
N HIS A 79 -7.31 -34.40 -27.58
CA HIS A 79 -8.42 -34.70 -28.48
C HIS A 79 -9.39 -35.79 -28.01
N VAL A 80 -9.31 -36.22 -26.75
CA VAL A 80 -10.13 -37.31 -26.23
C VAL A 80 -11.39 -36.80 -25.51
N ALA A 81 -12.51 -37.51 -25.70
CA ALA A 81 -13.70 -37.44 -24.86
C ALA A 81 -13.69 -38.61 -23.87
N PRO A 82 -13.99 -38.44 -22.58
CA PRO A 82 -14.67 -37.29 -21.98
C PRO A 82 -13.73 -36.11 -21.61
N VAL A 83 -14.31 -34.99 -21.28
CA VAL A 83 -13.59 -33.77 -20.90
C VAL A 83 -12.69 -34.00 -19.67
N SER A 84 -13.02 -34.97 -18.82
CA SER A 84 -12.26 -35.39 -17.65
C SER A 84 -10.88 -35.94 -17.93
N ASP A 85 -10.59 -36.33 -19.18
CA ASP A 85 -9.32 -36.94 -19.59
C ASP A 85 -8.49 -36.03 -20.52
N ARG A 86 -8.90 -34.77 -20.66
CA ARG A 86 -8.35 -33.84 -21.63
C ARG A 86 -7.16 -33.07 -21.06
N LEU A 87 -6.09 -32.97 -21.84
CA LEU A 87 -4.96 -32.07 -21.59
C LEU A 87 -5.16 -30.71 -22.28
N SER A 88 -4.39 -29.70 -21.86
CA SER A 88 -4.32 -28.39 -22.52
C SER A 88 -3.68 -28.44 -23.90
N HIS A 89 -2.78 -29.38 -24.15
CA HIS A 89 -2.14 -29.62 -25.44
C HIS A 89 -1.56 -31.06 -25.50
N THR A 90 -1.30 -31.58 -26.71
CA THR A 90 -0.70 -32.89 -26.89
C THR A 90 0.81 -32.95 -26.66
N ASP A 91 1.50 -31.80 -26.82
CA ASP A 91 2.93 -31.68 -26.54
C ASP A 91 3.13 -31.34 -25.06
N VAL A 92 3.67 -32.30 -24.33
CA VAL A 92 3.91 -32.22 -22.89
C VAL A 92 5.40 -32.20 -22.62
N PHE A 93 5.86 -31.17 -21.92
CA PHE A 93 7.29 -30.99 -21.63
C PHE A 93 7.72 -31.63 -20.32
N GLY A 94 6.81 -31.76 -19.37
CA GLY A 94 7.07 -32.41 -18.10
C GLY A 94 5.84 -32.63 -17.26
N VAL A 95 5.92 -33.61 -16.37
CA VAL A 95 4.96 -33.83 -15.29
C VAL A 95 5.70 -33.65 -13.96
N ILE A 96 5.15 -32.88 -13.07
CA ILE A 96 5.68 -32.65 -11.74
C ILE A 96 4.64 -33.04 -10.67
N ARG A 97 5.10 -33.48 -9.51
CA ARG A 97 4.27 -33.82 -8.38
C ARG A 97 3.98 -32.54 -7.58
N LEU A 98 2.71 -32.26 -7.29
CA LEU A 98 2.29 -31.18 -6.42
C LEU A 98 2.04 -31.68 -4.98
N ASN A 99 1.37 -32.84 -4.84
CA ASN A 99 1.17 -33.52 -3.55
C ASN A 99 0.98 -35.02 -3.78
N GLU A 100 0.50 -35.78 -2.78
CA GLU A 100 0.34 -37.25 -2.87
C GLU A 100 -0.52 -37.73 -4.03
N ASN A 101 -1.56 -36.95 -4.40
CA ASN A 101 -2.52 -37.35 -5.43
C ASN A 101 -2.65 -36.33 -6.57
N LYS A 102 -1.97 -35.18 -6.50
CA LYS A 102 -2.04 -34.16 -7.56
C LYS A 102 -0.72 -34.00 -8.28
N TYR A 103 -0.81 -33.98 -9.59
CA TYR A 103 0.29 -33.81 -10.53
C TYR A 103 -0.04 -32.68 -11.51
N LEU A 104 0.95 -32.04 -12.06
CA LEU A 104 0.80 -30.98 -13.05
C LEU A 104 1.57 -31.34 -14.31
N ALA A 105 0.89 -31.40 -15.45
CA ALA A 105 1.48 -31.57 -16.78
C ALA A 105 1.67 -30.19 -17.43
N VAL A 106 2.91 -29.85 -17.77
CA VAL A 106 3.26 -28.63 -18.50
C VAL A 106 3.16 -28.93 -19.99
N THR A 107 2.38 -28.18 -20.70
CA THR A 107 2.13 -28.37 -22.13
C THR A 107 2.51 -27.14 -22.94
N TRP A 108 2.52 -27.28 -24.25
CA TRP A 108 2.80 -26.17 -25.17
C TRP A 108 1.84 -24.98 -25.04
N ASN A 109 0.60 -25.22 -24.63
CA ASN A 109 -0.43 -24.20 -24.54
C ASN A 109 -1.08 -24.16 -23.14
N GLY A 110 -0.26 -24.07 -22.10
CA GLY A 110 -0.75 -24.00 -20.72
C GLY A 110 -0.31 -25.22 -19.89
N TYR A 111 -1.08 -25.51 -18.86
CA TYR A 111 -0.84 -26.66 -18.01
C TYR A 111 -2.15 -27.38 -17.66
N THR A 112 -2.01 -28.62 -17.22
CA THR A 112 -3.15 -29.42 -16.78
C THR A 112 -2.86 -29.99 -15.40
N VAL A 113 -3.74 -29.74 -14.44
CA VAL A 113 -3.68 -30.40 -13.13
C VAL A 113 -4.38 -31.76 -13.26
N MET A 114 -3.70 -32.82 -12.84
CA MET A 114 -4.17 -34.19 -12.87
C MET A 114 -4.33 -34.67 -11.42
N THR A 115 -5.54 -35.03 -11.02
CA THR A 115 -5.83 -35.54 -9.70
C THR A 115 -6.18 -37.04 -9.79
N ILE A 116 -5.47 -37.85 -9.02
CA ILE A 116 -5.76 -39.29 -8.90
C ILE A 116 -6.85 -39.48 -7.85
N ASP A 117 -7.90 -40.22 -8.20
CA ASP A 117 -8.95 -40.52 -7.24
C ASP A 117 -8.42 -41.39 -6.08
N LYS A 118 -8.76 -40.99 -4.82
CA LYS A 118 -8.27 -41.70 -3.64
C LYS A 118 -8.83 -43.13 -3.51
N ASN A 119 -10.01 -43.38 -4.05
CA ASN A 119 -10.69 -44.67 -3.98
C ASN A 119 -10.36 -45.55 -5.19
N ASN A 120 -10.01 -44.96 -6.34
CA ASN A 120 -9.63 -45.64 -7.55
C ASN A 120 -8.40 -45.02 -8.16
N GLN A 121 -7.22 -45.53 -7.78
CA GLN A 121 -5.91 -45.02 -8.23
C GLN A 121 -5.67 -45.08 -9.76
N ASP A 122 -6.54 -45.71 -10.51
CA ASP A 122 -6.48 -45.75 -11.97
C ASP A 122 -7.36 -44.69 -12.63
N GLU A 123 -8.16 -43.97 -11.86
CA GLU A 123 -8.98 -42.88 -12.33
C GLU A 123 -8.27 -41.52 -12.12
N ILE A 124 -8.10 -40.77 -13.19
CA ILE A 124 -7.39 -39.51 -13.23
C ILE A 124 -8.40 -38.44 -13.70
N LEU A 125 -8.67 -37.47 -12.87
CA LEU A 125 -9.44 -36.28 -13.23
C LEU A 125 -8.50 -35.18 -13.69
N THR A 126 -8.87 -34.46 -14.74
CA THR A 126 -8.04 -33.38 -15.30
C THR A 126 -8.75 -32.03 -15.21
N GLU A 127 -7.98 -31.00 -14.79
CA GLU A 127 -8.36 -29.60 -14.82
C GLU A 127 -7.44 -28.87 -15.79
N VAL A 128 -8.00 -28.32 -16.85
CA VAL A 128 -7.23 -27.71 -17.95
C VAL A 128 -7.12 -26.20 -17.77
N TYR A 129 -5.90 -25.71 -17.77
CA TYR A 129 -5.56 -24.29 -17.73
C TYR A 129 -4.80 -23.93 -19.02
N SER A 130 -5.52 -23.39 -20.00
CA SER A 130 -4.92 -22.99 -21.29
C SER A 130 -4.87 -21.48 -21.45
N ASN A 131 -3.98 -20.99 -22.31
CA ASN A 131 -3.84 -19.56 -22.63
C ASN A 131 -5.14 -18.92 -23.16
N THR A 132 -6.04 -19.74 -23.67
CA THR A 132 -7.36 -19.30 -24.20
C THR A 132 -8.47 -19.32 -23.14
N SER A 133 -8.32 -20.09 -22.06
CA SER A 133 -9.40 -20.35 -21.09
C SER A 133 -9.27 -19.61 -19.79
N SER A 134 -8.10 -19.14 -19.39
CA SER A 134 -7.91 -18.54 -18.07
C SER A 134 -7.75 -17.03 -18.12
N LEU A 135 -8.47 -16.38 -17.21
CA LEU A 135 -8.43 -14.97 -16.92
C LEU A 135 -7.08 -14.46 -16.38
N MET A 136 -6.24 -15.34 -15.90
CA MET A 136 -4.96 -15.01 -15.26
C MET A 136 -3.84 -14.64 -16.25
N TYR A 137 -3.92 -15.08 -17.52
CA TYR A 137 -2.75 -15.03 -18.42
C TYR A 137 -3.02 -14.39 -19.78
N ARG A 138 -3.93 -13.40 -19.85
CA ARG A 138 -4.30 -12.73 -21.12
C ARG A 138 -3.15 -12.10 -21.92
N ASN A 139 -1.96 -11.97 -21.35
CA ASN A 139 -0.79 -11.37 -22.00
C ASN A 139 0.35 -12.37 -22.24
N LEU A 140 0.13 -13.66 -21.98
CA LEU A 140 1.15 -14.68 -22.16
C LEU A 140 0.86 -15.49 -23.41
N GLU A 141 1.19 -14.95 -24.56
CA GLU A 141 1.35 -15.70 -25.83
C GLU A 141 2.57 -16.66 -25.77
N THR A 142 3.09 -16.92 -24.59
CA THR A 142 4.35 -17.65 -24.39
C THR A 142 4.08 -19.12 -24.13
N ARG A 143 4.82 -19.95 -24.83
CA ARG A 143 4.81 -21.42 -24.75
C ARG A 143 5.46 -21.84 -23.44
N MET A 144 4.84 -22.74 -22.69
CA MET A 144 5.40 -23.25 -21.43
C MET A 144 6.25 -24.49 -21.73
N ILE A 145 7.52 -24.49 -21.33
CA ILE A 145 8.49 -25.55 -21.70
C ILE A 145 9.12 -26.27 -20.50
N ALA A 146 9.02 -25.72 -19.30
CA ALA A 146 9.55 -26.32 -18.08
C ALA A 146 8.72 -25.91 -16.87
N ALA A 147 8.71 -26.74 -15.83
CA ALA A 147 8.16 -26.36 -14.54
C ALA A 147 8.97 -26.99 -13.40
N TYR A 148 8.94 -26.29 -12.27
CA TYR A 148 9.53 -26.74 -11.02
C TYR A 148 8.59 -26.35 -9.87
N TYR A 149 8.30 -27.29 -8.99
CA TYR A 149 7.55 -27.06 -7.78
C TYR A 149 8.50 -27.15 -6.60
N ASP A 150 8.67 -26.05 -5.91
CA ASP A 150 9.67 -25.96 -4.85
C ASP A 150 9.12 -26.45 -3.50
N SER A 151 10.02 -26.62 -2.53
CA SER A 151 9.67 -27.04 -1.16
C SER A 151 8.80 -26.03 -0.41
N HIS A 152 8.69 -24.81 -0.90
CA HIS A 152 7.86 -23.74 -0.33
C HIS A 152 6.45 -23.69 -0.93
N GLY A 153 6.13 -24.58 -1.88
CA GLY A 153 4.82 -24.62 -2.52
C GLY A 153 4.64 -23.63 -3.68
N ILE A 154 5.74 -23.10 -4.20
CA ILE A 154 5.74 -22.22 -5.38
C ILE A 154 5.96 -23.03 -6.63
N LEU A 155 5.08 -22.85 -7.60
CA LEU A 155 5.22 -23.38 -8.96
C LEU A 155 5.96 -22.37 -9.82
N TRP A 156 7.09 -22.79 -10.36
CA TRP A 156 7.90 -22.04 -11.31
C TRP A 156 7.68 -22.59 -12.70
N ILE A 157 7.38 -21.77 -13.69
CA ILE A 157 7.15 -22.17 -15.08
C ILE A 157 8.10 -21.38 -15.98
N GLY A 158 8.99 -22.11 -16.65
CA GLY A 158 9.82 -21.57 -17.72
C GLY A 158 9.05 -21.47 -19.03
N THR A 159 9.21 -20.37 -19.74
CA THR A 159 8.53 -20.11 -21.00
C THR A 159 9.51 -19.92 -22.15
N ASP A 160 9.08 -20.21 -23.39
CA ASP A 160 9.86 -19.98 -24.60
C ASP A 160 9.79 -18.49 -24.99
N GLY A 161 10.81 -17.72 -24.58
CA GLY A 161 10.93 -16.28 -24.88
C GLY A 161 10.19 -15.32 -23.95
N GLY A 162 9.38 -15.80 -23.00
CA GLY A 162 8.63 -14.96 -22.05
C GLY A 162 9.22 -14.89 -20.64
N GLY A 163 10.40 -15.52 -20.41
CA GLY A 163 11.03 -15.57 -19.10
C GLY A 163 10.46 -16.66 -18.18
N VAL A 164 10.43 -16.39 -16.87
CA VAL A 164 9.93 -17.32 -15.86
C VAL A 164 8.67 -16.74 -15.21
N ILE A 165 7.65 -17.56 -15.12
CA ILE A 165 6.41 -17.27 -14.41
C ILE A 165 6.45 -18.05 -13.10
N TRP A 166 5.91 -17.47 -12.04
CA TRP A 166 5.73 -18.20 -10.80
C TRP A 166 4.30 -18.05 -10.28
N SER A 167 3.83 -19.04 -9.54
CA SER A 167 2.52 -19.04 -8.89
C SER A 167 2.61 -19.76 -7.54
N ASP A 168 2.07 -19.12 -6.52
CA ASP A 168 1.93 -19.76 -5.20
C ASP A 168 0.68 -20.65 -5.21
N LEU A 169 0.86 -21.96 -5.32
CA LEU A 169 -0.26 -22.90 -5.34
C LEU A 169 -0.92 -23.06 -3.96
N ARG A 170 -0.28 -22.63 -2.90
CA ARG A 170 -0.86 -22.60 -1.55
C ARG A 170 -1.94 -21.54 -1.45
N MET A 171 -1.83 -20.49 -2.28
CA MET A 171 -2.81 -19.40 -2.38
C MET A 171 -4.07 -19.78 -3.16
N GLN A 172 -4.23 -21.03 -3.59
CA GLN A 172 -5.47 -21.54 -4.17
C GLN A 172 -6.50 -21.92 -3.09
N PHE A 173 -6.65 -21.06 -2.07
CA PHE A 173 -7.65 -21.22 -1.03
C PHE A 173 -9.06 -20.82 -1.49
N TYR A 174 -9.20 -20.21 -2.66
CA TYR A 174 -10.47 -19.77 -3.20
C TYR A 174 -10.92 -20.64 -4.37
N ASN A 175 -12.19 -20.82 -4.46
CA ASN A 175 -12.87 -21.50 -5.56
C ASN A 175 -13.67 -20.49 -6.38
N CYS A 176 -13.89 -20.79 -7.66
CA CYS A 176 -14.67 -19.95 -8.55
C CYS A 176 -15.86 -20.73 -9.11
N PHE A 177 -17.05 -20.19 -8.88
CA PHE A 177 -18.25 -20.59 -9.59
C PHE A 177 -18.62 -19.56 -10.65
N TYR A 178 -19.50 -19.90 -11.55
CA TYR A 178 -20.16 -18.99 -12.47
C TYR A 178 -19.18 -18.03 -13.17
N GLN A 179 -18.63 -18.49 -14.30
CA GLN A 179 -17.80 -17.67 -15.16
C GLN A 179 -18.62 -17.07 -16.29
N ASP A 180 -18.89 -15.78 -16.25
CA ASP A 180 -19.56 -15.06 -17.34
C ASP A 180 -18.91 -13.70 -17.55
N ARG A 181 -18.21 -13.55 -18.66
CA ARG A 181 -17.42 -12.34 -18.99
C ARG A 181 -18.25 -11.07 -19.20
N HIS A 182 -19.57 -11.24 -19.36
CA HIS A 182 -20.48 -10.14 -19.73
C HIS A 182 -21.54 -9.86 -18.67
N ASN A 183 -21.46 -10.49 -17.49
CA ASN A 183 -22.49 -10.36 -16.48
C ASN A 183 -21.90 -10.09 -15.08
N GLU A 184 -22.02 -8.86 -14.65
CA GLU A 184 -21.53 -8.39 -13.36
C GLU A 184 -22.46 -8.82 -12.22
N ILE A 185 -21.89 -9.37 -11.12
CA ILE A 185 -22.62 -9.75 -9.91
C ILE A 185 -22.70 -8.56 -8.97
N CYS A 186 -23.88 -7.98 -8.85
CA CYS A 186 -24.13 -6.78 -8.06
C CYS A 186 -24.42 -7.08 -6.60
N SER A 187 -25.07 -8.22 -6.30
CA SER A 187 -25.38 -8.64 -4.94
C SER A 187 -25.56 -10.15 -4.88
N ILE A 188 -25.29 -10.73 -3.71
CA ILE A 188 -25.36 -12.16 -3.43
C ILE A 188 -26.23 -12.35 -2.19
N VAL A 189 -27.12 -13.31 -2.21
CA VAL A 189 -27.92 -13.71 -1.04
C VAL A 189 -28.10 -15.22 -1.02
N ALA A 190 -28.12 -15.83 0.15
CA ALA A 190 -28.42 -17.24 0.36
C ALA A 190 -29.84 -17.40 0.93
N ASP A 191 -30.59 -18.37 0.43
CA ASP A 191 -31.87 -18.75 1.01
C ASP A 191 -31.68 -19.76 2.14
N ASP A 192 -32.78 -20.07 2.86
CA ASP A 192 -32.71 -21.00 4.00
C ASP A 192 -32.56 -22.47 3.57
N ASP A 193 -32.70 -22.75 2.27
CA ASP A 193 -32.52 -24.08 1.68
C ASP A 193 -31.10 -24.21 1.06
N HIS A 194 -30.18 -23.35 1.46
CA HIS A 194 -28.77 -23.31 1.03
C HIS A 194 -28.56 -23.06 -0.48
N TYR A 195 -29.53 -22.48 -1.20
CA TYR A 195 -29.28 -22.03 -2.56
C TYR A 195 -28.75 -20.61 -2.60
N LEU A 196 -27.77 -20.38 -3.49
CA LEU A 196 -27.21 -19.07 -3.75
C LEU A 196 -28.01 -18.36 -4.86
N TRP A 197 -28.30 -17.09 -4.61
CA TRP A 197 -28.99 -16.20 -5.53
C TRP A 197 -28.12 -15.01 -5.87
N LEU A 198 -28.04 -14.68 -7.14
CA LEU A 198 -27.23 -13.60 -7.65
C LEU A 198 -28.13 -12.54 -8.28
N ALA A 199 -27.95 -11.30 -7.84
CA ALA A 199 -28.46 -10.12 -8.55
C ALA A 199 -27.39 -9.68 -9.55
N THR A 200 -27.74 -9.58 -10.83
CA THR A 200 -26.76 -9.34 -11.88
C THR A 200 -27.12 -8.15 -12.78
N TYR A 201 -26.11 -7.59 -13.44
CA TYR A 201 -26.27 -6.38 -14.25
C TYR A 201 -26.91 -6.64 -15.62
N HIS A 202 -26.76 -7.84 -16.21
CA HIS A 202 -27.26 -8.13 -17.57
C HIS A 202 -28.21 -9.33 -17.67
N LYS A 203 -28.17 -10.23 -16.68
CA LYS A 203 -28.99 -11.45 -16.69
C LYS A 203 -30.03 -11.50 -15.56
N GLY A 204 -30.28 -10.38 -14.90
CA GLY A 204 -31.28 -10.27 -13.85
C GLY A 204 -31.00 -11.14 -12.64
N ILE A 205 -31.96 -11.91 -12.19
CA ILE A 205 -31.86 -12.79 -11.03
C ILE A 205 -31.44 -14.19 -11.47
N MET A 206 -30.35 -14.66 -10.89
CA MET A 206 -29.82 -16.02 -11.09
C MET A 206 -29.90 -16.83 -9.81
N ARG A 207 -30.13 -18.14 -9.91
CA ARG A 207 -30.13 -19.06 -8.77
C ARG A 207 -29.25 -20.25 -9.05
N SER A 208 -28.58 -20.78 -8.05
CA SER A 208 -27.85 -22.04 -8.17
C SER A 208 -28.78 -23.22 -8.41
N ARG A 209 -28.35 -24.21 -9.23
CA ARG A 209 -29.13 -25.44 -9.50
C ARG A 209 -29.17 -26.37 -8.31
N THR A 210 -28.04 -26.42 -7.57
CA THR A 210 -27.86 -27.26 -6.38
C THR A 210 -27.65 -26.38 -5.17
N ALA A 211 -27.99 -26.88 -4.01
CA ALA A 211 -27.68 -26.24 -2.75
C ALA A 211 -26.15 -26.23 -2.52
N PHE A 212 -25.64 -25.18 -1.90
CA PHE A 212 -24.22 -25.08 -1.56
C PHE A 212 -23.80 -26.23 -0.64
N GLY A 213 -22.60 -26.77 -0.84
CA GLY A 213 -22.10 -27.93 -0.08
C GLY A 213 -22.54 -29.30 -0.62
N THR A 214 -23.52 -29.36 -1.53
CA THR A 214 -24.02 -30.64 -2.09
C THR A 214 -23.30 -31.08 -3.36
N SER A 215 -22.56 -30.18 -4.01
CA SER A 215 -21.84 -30.43 -5.26
C SER A 215 -20.59 -29.56 -5.35
N GLU A 216 -19.49 -30.11 -5.89
CA GLU A 216 -18.26 -29.36 -6.18
C GLU A 216 -18.44 -28.33 -7.30
N LYS A 217 -19.42 -28.54 -8.18
CA LYS A 217 -19.76 -27.60 -9.27
C LYS A 217 -21.15 -27.04 -9.05
N ILE A 218 -21.25 -25.73 -8.96
CA ILE A 218 -22.51 -25.01 -8.85
C ILE A 218 -22.75 -24.23 -10.14
N ASP A 219 -23.75 -24.62 -10.89
CA ASP A 219 -24.23 -23.88 -12.05
C ASP A 219 -25.36 -22.96 -11.66
N PHE A 220 -25.45 -21.82 -12.34
CA PHE A 220 -26.50 -20.84 -12.16
C PHE A 220 -27.40 -20.74 -13.39
N PHE A 221 -28.68 -20.49 -13.15
CA PHE A 221 -29.63 -20.23 -14.21
C PHE A 221 -30.52 -19.04 -13.86
N GLN A 222 -31.00 -18.35 -14.87
CA GLN A 222 -31.95 -17.24 -14.72
C GLN A 222 -33.31 -17.78 -14.26
N VAL A 223 -33.83 -17.18 -13.20
CA VAL A 223 -35.11 -17.58 -12.59
C VAL A 223 -36.22 -16.58 -12.85
N GLY A 224 -37.46 -16.99 -12.55
CA GLY A 224 -38.67 -16.21 -12.69
C GLY A 224 -39.44 -16.46 -14.00
N ASP A 225 -40.63 -15.87 -14.11
CA ASP A 225 -41.43 -15.82 -15.31
C ASP A 225 -40.85 -14.89 -16.39
N GLN A 226 -41.56 -14.70 -17.51
CA GLN A 226 -41.06 -13.84 -18.60
C GLN A 226 -40.89 -12.37 -18.18
N ASP A 227 -41.70 -11.87 -17.26
CA ASP A 227 -41.65 -10.49 -16.82
C ASP A 227 -40.48 -10.26 -15.86
N VAL A 228 -40.21 -11.20 -14.95
CA VAL A 228 -39.00 -11.19 -14.07
C VAL A 228 -37.73 -11.30 -14.93
N LYS A 229 -37.73 -12.16 -15.95
CA LYS A 229 -36.57 -12.31 -16.85
C LYS A 229 -36.29 -11.09 -17.74
N LYS A 230 -37.32 -10.24 -17.98
CA LYS A 230 -37.11 -8.94 -18.64
C LYS A 230 -36.37 -7.93 -17.77
N GLN A 231 -36.38 -8.11 -16.44
CA GLN A 231 -35.59 -7.30 -15.49
C GLN A 231 -34.10 -7.71 -15.57
N GLN A 232 -33.42 -7.20 -16.59
CA GLN A 232 -32.01 -7.59 -16.85
C GLN A 232 -31.03 -7.02 -15.85
N THR A 233 -31.32 -5.87 -15.24
CA THR A 233 -30.38 -5.19 -14.33
C THR A 233 -30.96 -5.14 -12.92
N VAL A 234 -30.38 -5.94 -12.05
CA VAL A 234 -30.72 -6.06 -10.62
C VAL A 234 -29.49 -5.66 -9.81
N LEU A 235 -29.64 -4.67 -8.93
CA LEU A 235 -28.51 -3.98 -8.32
C LEU A 235 -28.22 -4.40 -6.87
N CYS A 236 -29.24 -4.83 -6.13
CA CYS A 236 -29.10 -5.23 -4.73
C CYS A 236 -30.11 -6.34 -4.39
N SER A 237 -29.84 -7.05 -3.31
CA SER A 237 -30.71 -8.09 -2.76
C SER A 237 -30.74 -8.04 -1.24
N LEU A 238 -31.83 -8.53 -0.66
CA LEU A 238 -32.05 -8.63 0.79
C LEU A 238 -32.92 -9.85 1.09
N LYS A 239 -32.63 -10.58 2.18
CA LYS A 239 -33.50 -11.60 2.75
C LYS A 239 -34.21 -11.03 3.96
N ASP A 240 -35.54 -11.17 3.99
CA ASP A 240 -36.35 -10.74 5.14
C ASP A 240 -36.48 -11.85 6.21
N GLU A 241 -37.09 -11.50 7.33
CA GLU A 241 -37.26 -12.40 8.50
C GLU A 241 -38.18 -13.60 8.19
N LYS A 242 -38.98 -13.50 7.13
CA LYS A 242 -39.91 -14.57 6.66
C LYS A 242 -39.20 -15.47 5.63
N GLY A 243 -37.95 -15.21 5.31
CA GLY A 243 -37.15 -15.91 4.31
C GLY A 243 -37.48 -15.54 2.87
N ASN A 244 -38.26 -14.48 2.63
CA ASN A 244 -38.49 -13.96 1.27
C ASN A 244 -37.24 -13.20 0.77
N LEU A 245 -36.98 -13.27 -0.52
CA LEU A 245 -35.87 -12.62 -1.15
C LEU A 245 -36.35 -11.40 -1.94
N TRP A 246 -35.76 -10.26 -1.62
CA TRP A 246 -36.09 -8.99 -2.23
C TRP A 246 -34.95 -8.53 -3.12
N PHE A 247 -35.27 -8.07 -4.30
CA PHE A 247 -34.32 -7.61 -5.32
C PHE A 247 -34.67 -6.21 -5.80
N GLY A 248 -33.70 -5.32 -5.78
CA GLY A 248 -33.85 -3.94 -6.25
C GLY A 248 -33.43 -3.81 -7.71
N ASN A 249 -34.32 -3.32 -8.55
CA ASN A 249 -34.11 -3.19 -9.98
C ASN A 249 -33.66 -1.80 -10.39
N SER A 250 -32.99 -1.70 -11.54
CA SER A 250 -32.54 -0.41 -12.10
C SER A 250 -33.67 0.50 -12.58
N ASP A 251 -34.85 -0.04 -12.85
CA ASP A 251 -36.05 0.71 -13.26
C ASP A 251 -36.85 1.29 -12.08
N GLY A 252 -36.43 1.00 -10.84
CA GLY A 252 -37.07 1.46 -9.61
C GLY A 252 -38.10 0.49 -9.04
N SER A 253 -38.35 -0.65 -9.71
CA SER A 253 -39.21 -1.69 -9.19
C SER A 253 -38.48 -2.58 -8.18
N LEU A 254 -39.23 -3.28 -7.35
CA LEU A 254 -38.76 -4.39 -6.52
C LEU A 254 -39.26 -5.72 -7.07
N THR A 255 -38.42 -6.71 -7.13
CA THR A 255 -38.83 -8.11 -7.38
C THR A 255 -38.73 -8.87 -6.06
N CYS A 256 -39.83 -9.45 -5.61
CA CYS A 256 -39.85 -10.28 -4.44
C CYS A 256 -40.07 -11.75 -4.82
N TYR A 257 -39.24 -12.64 -4.28
CA TYR A 257 -39.47 -14.06 -4.28
C TYR A 257 -40.06 -14.46 -2.95
N TYR A 258 -41.34 -14.86 -2.98
CA TYR A 258 -42.05 -15.34 -1.80
C TYR A 258 -41.72 -16.82 -1.54
N LYS A 259 -41.02 -17.13 -0.45
CA LYS A 259 -40.56 -18.48 -0.13
C LYS A 259 -41.70 -19.48 0.03
N LYS A 260 -42.73 -19.10 0.76
CA LYS A 260 -43.90 -19.98 1.00
C LYS A 260 -44.63 -20.35 -0.27
N GLU A 261 -44.78 -19.39 -1.17
CA GLU A 261 -45.56 -19.54 -2.41
C GLU A 261 -44.68 -20.04 -3.57
N ARG A 262 -43.36 -20.02 -3.41
CA ARG A 262 -42.34 -20.28 -4.44
C ARG A 262 -42.60 -19.49 -5.74
N SER A 263 -43.07 -18.26 -5.57
CA SER A 263 -43.50 -17.40 -6.66
C SER A 263 -42.78 -16.04 -6.63
N PHE A 264 -42.67 -15.42 -7.81
CA PHE A 264 -42.13 -14.08 -7.94
C PHE A 264 -43.25 -13.06 -8.10
N LYS A 265 -43.03 -11.85 -7.56
CA LYS A 265 -43.89 -10.70 -7.80
C LYS A 265 -43.06 -9.46 -8.06
N ILE A 266 -43.35 -8.76 -9.14
CA ILE A 266 -42.74 -7.46 -9.40
C ILE A 266 -43.64 -6.39 -8.78
N LEU A 267 -43.07 -5.59 -7.88
CA LEU A 267 -43.77 -4.52 -7.19
C LEU A 267 -43.30 -3.18 -7.75
N ARG A 268 -44.19 -2.45 -8.37
CA ARG A 268 -43.98 -1.06 -8.74
C ARG A 268 -44.50 -0.19 -7.62
N LEU A 269 -43.60 0.53 -6.97
CA LEU A 269 -43.95 1.34 -5.80
C LEU A 269 -44.70 2.57 -6.27
N ILE A 270 -45.96 2.64 -5.91
CA ILE A 270 -46.84 3.82 -6.08
C ILE A 270 -46.69 4.63 -4.82
N THR A 271 -46.36 5.90 -4.95
CA THR A 271 -46.17 6.81 -3.83
C THR A 271 -47.03 8.04 -4.01
N GLU A 272 -47.39 8.70 -2.87
CA GLU A 272 -48.13 9.96 -2.84
C GLU A 272 -47.37 11.10 -3.50
N ASP A 273 -46.05 11.07 -3.51
CA ASP A 273 -45.13 12.08 -4.05
C ASP A 273 -44.63 11.79 -5.49
N GLY A 274 -45.22 10.84 -6.19
CA GLY A 274 -44.83 10.46 -7.54
C GLY A 274 -44.15 9.11 -7.63
N ASP A 275 -44.00 8.66 -8.87
CA ASP A 275 -43.57 7.29 -9.19
C ASP A 275 -42.08 7.12 -8.95
N LEU A 276 -41.65 6.06 -8.22
CA LEU A 276 -40.26 5.59 -8.15
C LEU A 276 -39.74 5.18 -9.55
N ASN A 277 -40.64 5.07 -10.52
CA ASN A 277 -40.31 4.74 -11.90
C ASN A 277 -39.15 5.61 -12.41
N LYS A 278 -38.07 4.95 -12.87
CA LYS A 278 -36.81 5.53 -13.31
C LYS A 278 -35.87 5.98 -12.17
N SER A 279 -36.01 5.44 -10.93
CA SER A 279 -35.10 5.67 -9.83
C SER A 279 -34.44 4.36 -9.39
N SER A 280 -33.30 4.01 -9.95
CA SER A 280 -32.61 2.76 -9.63
C SER A 280 -32.48 2.52 -8.13
N VAL A 281 -32.85 1.29 -7.70
CA VAL A 281 -32.74 0.85 -6.31
C VAL A 281 -31.32 0.31 -6.10
N TRP A 282 -30.54 1.01 -5.29
CA TRP A 282 -29.13 0.67 -5.05
C TRP A 282 -28.89 -0.08 -3.75
N ALA A 283 -29.75 0.13 -2.75
CA ALA A 283 -29.61 -0.52 -1.45
C ALA A 283 -30.98 -0.87 -0.88
N LEU A 284 -31.06 -2.04 -0.27
CA LEU A 284 -32.18 -2.49 0.53
C LEU A 284 -31.67 -2.76 1.94
N PHE A 285 -32.43 -2.34 2.94
CA PHE A 285 -32.03 -2.53 4.32
C PHE A 285 -33.25 -2.79 5.22
N LEU A 286 -33.12 -3.74 6.11
CA LEU A 286 -34.10 -4.05 7.13
C LEU A 286 -33.48 -3.71 8.47
N ASP A 287 -34.03 -2.71 9.15
CA ASP A 287 -33.51 -2.30 10.44
C ASP A 287 -34.01 -3.22 11.58
N SER A 288 -33.41 -3.06 12.74
CA SER A 288 -33.74 -3.84 13.96
C SER A 288 -35.18 -3.70 14.42
N LYS A 289 -35.90 -2.66 13.98
CA LYS A 289 -37.33 -2.43 14.22
C LYS A 289 -38.24 -3.08 13.18
N GLY A 290 -37.66 -3.82 12.22
CA GLY A 290 -38.38 -4.45 11.12
C GLY A 290 -38.85 -3.48 10.04
N ARG A 291 -38.34 -2.24 10.00
CA ARG A 291 -38.67 -1.27 8.94
C ARG A 291 -37.83 -1.56 7.70
N PHE A 292 -38.49 -1.56 6.54
CA PHE A 292 -37.87 -1.86 5.27
C PHE A 292 -37.50 -0.58 4.53
N TRP A 293 -36.19 -0.33 4.39
CA TRP A 293 -35.63 0.86 3.76
C TRP A 293 -35.17 0.60 2.34
N ILE A 294 -35.46 1.56 1.45
CA ILE A 294 -35.05 1.52 0.04
C ILE A 294 -34.19 2.74 -0.25
N GLY A 295 -32.91 2.51 -0.57
CA GLY A 295 -31.98 3.53 -1.00
C GLY A 295 -31.91 3.66 -2.50
N THR A 296 -32.10 4.87 -3.02
CA THR A 296 -32.12 5.15 -4.46
C THR A 296 -31.22 6.35 -4.79
N HIS A 297 -31.02 6.63 -6.09
CA HIS A 297 -30.32 7.85 -6.52
C HIS A 297 -31.16 9.13 -6.32
N LYS A 298 -32.43 8.99 -5.92
CA LYS A 298 -33.33 10.12 -5.66
C LYS A 298 -33.74 10.26 -4.20
N GLY A 299 -33.10 9.50 -3.29
CA GLY A 299 -33.33 9.59 -1.85
C GLY A 299 -33.69 8.26 -1.19
N LEU A 300 -34.16 8.36 0.05
CA LEU A 300 -34.56 7.25 0.93
C LEU A 300 -36.07 7.09 0.93
N TRP A 301 -36.48 5.83 0.93
CA TRP A 301 -37.88 5.45 1.00
C TRP A 301 -38.07 4.44 2.11
N LEU A 302 -39.18 4.58 2.82
CA LEU A 302 -39.68 3.57 3.76
C LEU A 302 -40.77 2.77 3.06
N PHE A 303 -40.59 1.46 2.98
CA PHE A 303 -41.49 0.55 2.29
C PHE A 303 -42.30 -0.28 3.29
N ASP A 304 -43.61 -0.20 3.15
CA ASP A 304 -44.53 -1.07 3.86
C ASP A 304 -44.81 -2.35 3.05
N ARG A 305 -44.31 -3.44 3.57
CA ARG A 305 -44.43 -4.78 2.93
C ARG A 305 -45.86 -5.34 2.91
N GLU A 306 -46.73 -4.86 3.82
CA GLU A 306 -48.11 -5.33 3.89
C GLU A 306 -49.01 -4.64 2.87
N THR A 307 -48.86 -3.33 2.74
CA THR A 307 -49.67 -2.50 1.82
C THR A 307 -49.03 -2.34 0.46
N ASN A 308 -47.76 -2.74 0.27
CA ASN A 308 -46.94 -2.53 -0.91
C ASN A 308 -46.81 -1.04 -1.31
N ARG A 309 -46.82 -0.14 -0.32
CA ARG A 309 -46.66 1.29 -0.50
C ARG A 309 -45.31 1.77 -0.04
N GLY A 310 -44.71 2.69 -0.78
CA GLY A 310 -43.46 3.39 -0.42
C GLY A 310 -43.75 4.83 -0.01
N LYS A 311 -43.18 5.26 1.09
CA LYS A 311 -43.19 6.65 1.56
C LYS A 311 -41.80 7.24 1.38
N LYS A 312 -41.66 8.30 0.61
CA LYS A 312 -40.40 9.05 0.50
C LYS A 312 -40.09 9.78 1.78
N ILE A 313 -38.85 9.73 2.22
CA ILE A 313 -38.38 10.47 3.38
C ILE A 313 -37.75 11.77 2.91
N HIS A 314 -38.30 12.89 3.41
CA HIS A 314 -37.81 14.23 3.10
C HIS A 314 -36.99 14.72 4.28
N PHE A 315 -35.69 14.86 4.08
CA PHE A 315 -34.78 15.32 5.13
C PHE A 315 -34.55 16.83 5.09
N LYS A 316 -34.46 17.43 6.28
CA LYS A 316 -33.84 18.73 6.48
C LYS A 316 -32.39 18.51 6.93
N VAL A 317 -31.46 19.23 6.32
CA VAL A 317 -30.05 19.23 6.72
C VAL A 317 -29.72 20.60 7.27
N SER A 318 -29.16 20.63 8.49
CA SER A 318 -28.73 21.88 9.11
C SER A 318 -27.66 22.57 8.25
N GLY A 319 -27.95 23.82 7.84
CA GLY A 319 -27.01 24.63 7.05
C GLY A 319 -27.11 24.53 5.52
N LEU A 320 -28.03 23.73 4.97
CA LEU A 320 -28.24 23.61 3.53
C LEU A 320 -29.69 23.98 3.15
N GLN A 321 -29.88 25.06 2.40
CA GLN A 321 -31.21 25.50 1.98
C GLN A 321 -31.82 24.66 0.85
N ASN A 322 -31.00 24.04 -0.01
CA ASN A 322 -31.43 23.15 -1.09
C ASN A 322 -30.56 21.91 -1.11
N LEU A 323 -31.12 20.76 -0.74
CA LEU A 323 -30.48 19.47 -0.91
C LEU A 323 -30.66 19.01 -2.35
N SER A 324 -29.53 18.70 -3.02
CA SER A 324 -29.60 17.81 -4.19
C SER A 324 -30.12 16.45 -3.74
N PRO A 325 -30.77 15.65 -4.62
CA PRO A 325 -31.20 14.32 -4.23
C PRO A 325 -30.07 13.49 -3.61
N LEU A 326 -30.33 12.87 -2.46
CA LEU A 326 -29.42 11.96 -1.81
C LEU A 326 -29.26 10.72 -2.69
N TYR A 327 -28.05 10.48 -3.20
CA TYR A 327 -27.74 9.26 -3.92
C TYR A 327 -27.24 8.20 -2.92
N ILE A 328 -28.14 7.34 -2.43
CA ILE A 328 -27.88 6.35 -1.40
C ILE A 328 -27.35 5.08 -2.05
N ARG A 329 -26.19 4.63 -1.60
CA ARG A 329 -25.52 3.42 -2.10
C ARG A 329 -25.44 2.30 -1.08
N ALA A 330 -25.34 2.63 0.19
CA ALA A 330 -25.24 1.69 1.27
C ALA A 330 -26.00 2.19 2.50
N MET A 331 -26.44 1.26 3.32
CA MET A 331 -27.11 1.53 4.60
C MET A 331 -26.56 0.57 5.65
N ALA A 332 -26.45 1.04 6.88
CA ALA A 332 -26.07 0.24 8.04
C ALA A 332 -26.77 0.77 9.28
N GLU A 333 -26.97 -0.08 10.28
CA GLU A 333 -27.48 0.30 11.60
C GLU A 333 -26.41 -0.05 12.64
N THR A 334 -26.08 0.91 13.50
CA THR A 334 -25.17 0.72 14.63
C THR A 334 -25.93 0.19 15.86
N ASP A 335 -25.22 -0.33 16.86
CA ASP A 335 -25.82 -0.96 18.07
C ASP A 335 -26.74 -0.04 18.86
N ASP A 336 -26.59 1.27 18.73
CA ASP A 336 -27.47 2.30 19.27
C ASP A 336 -28.77 2.49 18.46
N HIS A 337 -29.06 1.59 17.52
CA HIS A 337 -30.20 1.66 16.59
C HIS A 337 -30.22 2.90 15.69
N THR A 338 -29.08 3.52 15.46
CA THR A 338 -28.94 4.63 14.53
C THR A 338 -28.76 4.12 13.11
N LEU A 339 -29.62 4.60 12.21
CA LEU A 339 -29.50 4.31 10.77
C LEU A 339 -28.49 5.26 10.14
N TRP A 340 -27.52 4.70 9.45
CA TRP A 340 -26.51 5.40 8.66
C TRP A 340 -26.71 5.19 7.17
N LEU A 341 -26.56 6.27 6.41
CA LEU A 341 -26.65 6.27 4.95
C LEU A 341 -25.30 6.58 4.35
N GLY A 342 -24.81 5.70 3.49
CA GLY A 342 -23.66 5.94 2.63
C GLY A 342 -24.10 6.55 1.31
N THR A 343 -23.70 7.77 1.04
CA THR A 343 -24.14 8.49 -0.16
C THR A 343 -23.00 8.74 -1.15
N ALA A 344 -23.33 8.90 -2.41
CA ALA A 344 -22.34 9.24 -3.44
C ALA A 344 -21.95 10.72 -3.46
N ASN A 345 -22.69 11.58 -2.76
CA ASN A 345 -22.55 13.01 -2.88
C ASN A 345 -22.46 13.80 -1.55
N TYR A 346 -22.80 13.18 -0.43
CA TYR A 346 -22.77 13.82 0.90
C TYR A 346 -21.97 13.01 1.94
N GLY A 347 -21.22 11.98 1.51
CA GLY A 347 -20.49 11.14 2.45
C GLY A 347 -21.40 10.22 3.28
N ILE A 348 -21.01 9.98 4.54
CA ILE A 348 -21.87 9.32 5.51
C ILE A 348 -22.87 10.32 6.10
N CYS A 349 -24.08 9.85 6.26
CA CYS A 349 -25.17 10.65 6.82
C CYS A 349 -25.84 9.89 7.95
N LYS A 350 -25.96 10.52 9.10
CA LYS A 350 -26.67 10.02 10.27
C LYS A 350 -28.13 10.41 10.21
N VAL A 351 -29.01 9.45 10.28
CA VAL A 351 -30.45 9.70 10.40
C VAL A 351 -30.80 9.94 11.86
N ILE A 352 -31.06 11.21 12.22
CA ILE A 352 -31.40 11.56 13.61
C ILE A 352 -32.87 11.18 13.89
N ASN A 353 -33.75 11.54 12.94
CA ASN A 353 -35.14 11.14 12.92
C ASN A 353 -35.61 11.09 11.47
N GLU A 354 -36.85 10.71 11.19
CA GLU A 354 -37.38 10.61 9.80
C GLU A 354 -37.43 11.97 9.06
N LYS A 355 -37.01 13.07 9.66
CA LYS A 355 -37.04 14.40 9.07
C LYS A 355 -35.68 15.10 9.08
N GLU A 356 -34.72 14.63 9.85
CA GLU A 356 -33.44 15.31 10.07
C GLU A 356 -32.25 14.38 9.78
N LEU A 357 -31.31 14.94 9.05
CA LEU A 357 -30.10 14.26 8.61
C LEU A 357 -28.87 15.09 9.01
N GLN A 358 -27.91 14.46 9.62
CA GLN A 358 -26.60 15.04 9.92
C GLN A 358 -25.59 14.54 8.87
N THR A 359 -24.78 15.48 8.32
CA THR A 359 -23.80 15.23 7.28
C THR A 359 -22.52 16.02 7.56
N GLY A 360 -21.49 15.83 6.75
CA GLY A 360 -20.28 16.67 6.76
C GLY A 360 -19.16 16.14 7.65
N TYR A 361 -19.21 14.89 8.04
CA TYR A 361 -18.16 14.24 8.83
C TYR A 361 -16.79 14.25 8.11
N GLU A 362 -16.78 14.11 6.80
CA GLU A 362 -15.57 14.04 5.96
C GLU A 362 -14.82 15.38 5.90
N LYS A 363 -15.54 16.50 5.92
CA LYS A 363 -14.96 17.85 5.87
C LYS A 363 -14.05 18.13 7.06
N LYS A 364 -14.41 17.62 8.24
CA LYS A 364 -13.65 17.79 9.47
C LYS A 364 -12.27 17.11 9.39
N TYR A 365 -12.14 16.07 8.55
CA TYR A 365 -10.90 15.30 8.37
C TYR A 365 -10.15 15.62 7.07
N GLY A 366 -10.58 16.66 6.33
CA GLY A 366 -9.91 17.07 5.09
C GLY A 366 -10.02 16.04 3.95
N MET A 367 -10.99 15.13 4.00
CA MET A 367 -11.21 14.15 2.93
C MET A 367 -11.74 14.88 1.70
N ALA A 368 -11.03 14.73 0.58
CA ALA A 368 -11.37 15.41 -0.68
C ALA A 368 -12.58 14.78 -1.38
N GLU A 369 -12.98 13.57 -1.00
CA GLU A 369 -14.01 12.80 -1.69
C GLU A 369 -15.09 12.30 -0.73
N ASN A 370 -16.36 12.57 -1.09
CA ASN A 370 -17.53 12.24 -0.27
C ASN A 370 -18.31 11.03 -0.82
N SER A 371 -17.77 10.29 -1.79
CA SER A 371 -18.48 9.17 -2.42
C SER A 371 -18.29 7.89 -1.63
N VAL A 372 -19.27 7.55 -0.80
CA VAL A 372 -19.34 6.27 -0.08
C VAL A 372 -19.79 5.16 -1.02
N ARG A 373 -19.15 4.02 -0.95
CA ARG A 373 -19.47 2.81 -1.71
C ARG A 373 -20.09 1.72 -0.85
N SER A 374 -19.60 1.54 0.34
CA SER A 374 -20.04 0.51 1.27
C SER A 374 -20.00 0.99 2.72
N LEU A 375 -20.87 0.43 3.54
CA LEU A 375 -20.95 0.64 4.99
C LEU A 375 -20.98 -0.71 5.68
N LEU A 376 -20.29 -0.82 6.80
CA LEU A 376 -20.31 -1.99 7.67
C LEU A 376 -20.36 -1.53 9.13
N ALA A 377 -21.47 -1.78 9.81
CA ALA A 377 -21.51 -1.71 11.27
C ALA A 377 -20.89 -3.00 11.79
N SER A 378 -19.83 -2.87 12.56
CA SER A 378 -19.00 -3.97 12.99
C SER A 378 -19.23 -4.31 14.46
N SER A 379 -18.96 -5.56 14.84
CA SER A 379 -19.09 -6.07 16.19
C SER A 379 -18.26 -5.32 17.25
N ASP A 380 -17.29 -4.50 16.84
CA ASP A 380 -16.51 -3.62 17.72
C ASP A 380 -17.20 -2.29 18.05
N GLY A 381 -18.43 -2.10 17.56
CA GLY A 381 -19.21 -0.88 17.72
C GLY A 381 -18.81 0.27 16.81
N ASN A 382 -17.86 0.09 15.89
CA ASN A 382 -17.47 1.08 14.91
C ASN A 382 -18.22 0.90 13.58
N LEU A 383 -18.33 1.99 12.83
CA LEU A 383 -18.84 1.97 11.48
C LEU A 383 -17.66 2.11 10.51
N TYR A 384 -17.43 1.06 9.72
CA TYR A 384 -16.44 1.07 8.66
C TYR A 384 -17.06 1.62 7.38
N VAL A 385 -16.36 2.56 6.76
CA VAL A 385 -16.87 3.31 5.61
C VAL A 385 -15.91 3.15 4.43
N GLY A 386 -16.37 2.49 3.38
CA GLY A 386 -15.61 2.30 2.15
C GLY A 386 -15.85 3.45 1.18
N TYR A 387 -14.79 4.17 0.85
CA TYR A 387 -14.76 5.26 -0.13
C TYR A 387 -14.06 4.86 -1.42
N MET A 388 -14.06 5.75 -2.40
CA MET A 388 -13.18 5.64 -3.56
C MET A 388 -11.73 6.03 -3.21
N ALA A 389 -11.51 6.70 -2.10
CA ALA A 389 -10.21 7.23 -1.66
C ALA A 389 -9.63 6.50 -0.43
N GLY A 390 -10.21 5.40 0.02
CA GLY A 390 -9.73 4.62 1.15
C GLY A 390 -10.83 4.08 2.05
N LEU A 391 -10.43 3.58 3.21
CA LEU A 391 -11.30 3.11 4.28
C LEU A 391 -11.28 4.11 5.43
N ALA A 392 -12.43 4.60 5.85
CA ALA A 392 -12.54 5.37 7.08
C ALA A 392 -13.21 4.54 8.18
N VAL A 393 -12.77 4.74 9.41
CA VAL A 393 -13.38 4.18 10.62
C VAL A 393 -14.05 5.31 11.36
N PHE A 394 -15.36 5.21 11.50
CA PHE A 394 -16.17 6.15 12.26
C PHE A 394 -16.53 5.53 13.60
N SER A 395 -16.32 6.27 14.68
CA SER A 395 -16.71 5.86 16.03
C SER A 395 -18.01 6.56 16.44
N PRO A 396 -19.12 5.84 16.58
CA PRO A 396 -20.39 6.41 17.03
C PRO A 396 -20.28 7.09 18.39
N GLY A 397 -19.49 6.54 19.31
CA GLY A 397 -19.29 7.10 20.66
C GLY A 397 -18.56 8.44 20.67
N GLN A 398 -17.73 8.73 19.65
CA GLN A 398 -17.03 10.00 19.48
C GLN A 398 -17.71 10.92 18.47
N ASP A 399 -18.75 10.44 17.79
CA ASP A 399 -19.44 11.09 16.66
C ASP A 399 -18.46 11.64 15.62
N ALA A 400 -17.41 10.86 15.29
CA ALA A 400 -16.31 11.30 14.47
C ALA A 400 -15.61 10.14 13.72
N ILE A 401 -15.02 10.46 12.56
CA ILE A 401 -14.05 9.60 11.92
C ILE A 401 -12.77 9.58 12.77
N THR A 402 -12.31 8.42 13.17
CA THR A 402 -11.12 8.24 14.01
C THR A 402 -9.88 7.94 13.20
N HIS A 403 -10.02 7.16 12.13
CA HIS A 403 -8.91 6.73 11.27
C HIS A 403 -9.33 6.76 9.80
N VAL A 404 -8.37 7.04 8.92
CA VAL A 404 -8.51 6.91 7.48
C VAL A 404 -7.31 6.12 6.96
N TYR A 405 -7.58 5.00 6.35
CA TYR A 405 -6.57 4.10 5.79
C TYR A 405 -6.56 4.17 4.26
N THR A 406 -5.37 4.16 3.70
CA THR A 406 -5.10 4.20 2.26
C THR A 406 -4.11 3.09 1.85
N THR A 407 -3.72 3.06 0.59
CA THR A 407 -2.64 2.17 0.13
C THR A 407 -1.31 2.44 0.84
N ARG A 408 -1.09 3.63 1.40
CA ARG A 408 0.10 3.94 2.22
C ARG A 408 0.09 3.21 3.55
N ASP A 409 -1.09 2.91 4.06
CA ASP A 409 -1.28 2.18 5.32
C ASP A 409 -1.36 0.66 5.09
N GLY A 410 -1.26 0.22 3.83
CA GLY A 410 -1.20 -1.18 3.45
C GLY A 410 -2.45 -1.76 2.79
N LEU A 411 -3.45 -0.95 2.43
CA LEU A 411 -4.56 -1.41 1.59
C LEU A 411 -4.07 -1.81 0.19
N CYS A 412 -4.66 -2.83 -0.42
CA CYS A 412 -4.34 -3.21 -1.80
C CYS A 412 -4.84 -2.17 -2.83
N SER A 413 -5.85 -1.40 -2.48
CA SER A 413 -6.40 -0.32 -3.31
C SER A 413 -7.13 0.69 -2.44
N ASN A 414 -7.16 1.95 -2.86
CA ASN A 414 -7.97 2.98 -2.20
C ASN A 414 -9.47 2.84 -2.50
N PHE A 415 -9.83 2.13 -3.56
CA PHE A 415 -11.23 1.88 -3.88
C PHE A 415 -11.77 0.71 -3.06
N ILE A 416 -12.69 0.96 -2.13
CA ILE A 416 -13.36 -0.04 -1.31
C ILE A 416 -14.82 -0.16 -1.73
N GLY A 417 -15.14 -1.21 -2.46
CA GLY A 417 -16.47 -1.39 -3.08
C GLY A 417 -17.46 -2.17 -2.22
N CYS A 418 -17.00 -3.14 -1.45
CA CYS A 418 -17.81 -3.95 -0.54
C CYS A 418 -17.00 -4.37 0.69
N MET A 419 -17.68 -4.67 1.79
CA MET A 419 -17.06 -5.04 3.06
C MET A 419 -17.93 -6.05 3.80
N THR A 420 -17.29 -6.90 4.58
CA THR A 420 -17.95 -7.81 5.52
C THR A 420 -17.02 -8.10 6.71
N GLU A 421 -17.59 -8.60 7.78
CA GLU A 421 -16.89 -9.08 8.96
C GLU A 421 -17.00 -10.61 9.03
N ASP A 422 -15.90 -11.28 9.36
CA ASP A 422 -15.90 -12.72 9.59
C ASP A 422 -16.22 -13.07 11.04
N ALA A 423 -16.30 -14.37 11.36
CA ALA A 423 -16.61 -14.86 12.68
C ALA A 423 -15.57 -14.48 13.75
N ASP A 424 -14.31 -14.27 13.35
CA ASP A 424 -13.21 -13.82 14.21
C ASP A 424 -13.18 -12.30 14.38
N GLY A 425 -14.13 -11.59 13.79
CA GLY A 425 -14.20 -10.13 13.84
C GLY A 425 -13.21 -9.41 12.94
N GLN A 426 -12.57 -10.08 11.98
CA GLN A 426 -11.70 -9.44 10.99
C GLN A 426 -12.54 -8.76 9.91
N ILE A 427 -12.12 -7.62 9.45
CA ILE A 427 -12.82 -6.88 8.39
C ILE A 427 -12.24 -7.24 7.04
N TRP A 428 -13.08 -7.73 6.15
CA TRP A 428 -12.73 -8.06 4.79
C TRP A 428 -13.23 -6.99 3.82
N LEU A 429 -12.35 -6.51 2.95
CA LEU A 429 -12.53 -5.36 2.08
C LEU A 429 -12.33 -5.78 0.63
N GLY A 430 -13.36 -5.61 -0.19
CA GLY A 430 -13.27 -5.89 -1.62
C GLY A 430 -12.89 -4.64 -2.42
N SER A 431 -11.92 -4.79 -3.31
CA SER A 431 -11.39 -3.71 -4.13
C SER A 431 -11.17 -4.12 -5.59
N ASN A 432 -10.79 -3.16 -6.43
CA ASN A 432 -10.44 -3.41 -7.84
C ASN A 432 -9.18 -4.27 -8.00
N SER A 433 -8.24 -4.16 -7.05
CA SER A 433 -6.94 -4.86 -7.10
C SER A 433 -6.94 -6.19 -6.37
N GLY A 434 -7.99 -6.48 -5.58
CA GLY A 434 -8.10 -7.69 -4.78
C GLY A 434 -8.88 -7.49 -3.50
N ILE A 435 -8.64 -8.36 -2.54
CA ILE A 435 -9.28 -8.37 -1.22
C ILE A 435 -8.22 -8.01 -0.17
N SER A 436 -8.54 -7.07 0.73
CA SER A 436 -7.73 -6.80 1.92
C SER A 436 -8.46 -7.30 3.16
N ARG A 437 -7.74 -8.00 4.05
CA ARG A 437 -8.20 -8.33 5.38
C ARG A 437 -7.56 -7.38 6.39
N TYR A 438 -8.36 -6.69 7.18
CA TYR A 438 -7.90 -5.83 8.26
C TYR A 438 -7.93 -6.58 9.58
N SER A 439 -6.75 -6.76 10.19
CA SER A 439 -6.61 -7.29 11.55
C SER A 439 -6.73 -6.14 12.55
N ARG A 440 -7.77 -6.16 13.36
CA ARG A 440 -8.01 -5.13 14.40
C ARG A 440 -6.95 -5.14 15.49
N HIS A 441 -6.50 -6.34 15.91
CA HIS A 441 -5.50 -6.48 16.97
C HIS A 441 -4.13 -5.94 16.56
N GLN A 442 -3.75 -6.17 15.33
CA GLN A 442 -2.45 -5.77 14.80
C GLN A 442 -2.47 -4.40 14.12
N HIS A 443 -3.66 -3.87 13.81
CA HIS A 443 -3.86 -2.67 12.97
C HIS A 443 -3.16 -2.79 11.61
N LEU A 444 -3.17 -3.98 11.00
CA LEU A 444 -2.48 -4.30 9.77
C LEU A 444 -3.44 -4.83 8.71
N PHE A 445 -3.10 -4.57 7.44
CA PHE A 445 -3.80 -5.12 6.28
C PHE A 445 -3.03 -6.28 5.68
N TYR A 446 -3.75 -7.34 5.29
CA TYR A 446 -3.24 -8.48 4.55
C TYR A 446 -3.97 -8.55 3.21
N ASN A 447 -3.24 -8.54 2.11
CA ASN A 447 -3.79 -8.39 0.77
C ASN A 447 -3.76 -9.72 0.02
N TYR A 448 -4.87 -10.03 -0.67
CA TYR A 448 -5.07 -11.21 -1.50
C TYR A 448 -5.48 -10.72 -2.90
N TYR A 449 -4.65 -10.98 -3.90
CA TYR A 449 -4.84 -10.49 -5.26
C TYR A 449 -5.80 -11.35 -6.05
N ILE A 450 -7.07 -11.36 -5.65
CA ILE A 450 -8.17 -12.04 -6.33
C ILE A 450 -8.85 -11.04 -7.25
N ALA A 451 -8.73 -11.24 -8.56
CA ALA A 451 -9.13 -10.26 -9.55
C ALA A 451 -10.60 -9.83 -9.45
N GLY A 452 -10.83 -8.53 -9.31
CA GLY A 452 -12.12 -7.88 -9.48
C GLY A 452 -13.14 -8.08 -8.35
N SER A 453 -12.72 -8.42 -7.13
CA SER A 453 -13.59 -8.71 -5.98
C SER A 453 -14.15 -7.44 -5.32
N ASN A 454 -14.81 -6.56 -6.08
CA ASN A 454 -15.13 -5.21 -5.64
C ASN A 454 -16.62 -4.84 -5.63
N ARG A 455 -17.52 -5.76 -5.98
CA ARG A 455 -18.93 -5.40 -6.24
C ARG A 455 -19.87 -5.84 -5.13
N SER A 456 -19.73 -7.06 -4.69
CA SER A 456 -20.60 -7.64 -3.67
C SER A 456 -19.87 -8.69 -2.84
N VAL A 457 -20.26 -8.81 -1.59
CA VAL A 457 -19.77 -9.83 -0.66
C VAL A 457 -20.95 -10.38 0.14
N LEU A 458 -20.90 -11.66 0.42
CA LEU A 458 -21.78 -12.33 1.35
C LEU A 458 -20.94 -13.17 2.30
N HIS A 459 -21.04 -12.91 3.60
CA HIS A 459 -20.60 -13.82 4.64
C HIS A 459 -21.79 -14.71 5.00
N TRP A 460 -21.66 -16.00 4.77
CA TRP A 460 -22.71 -16.94 5.08
C TRP A 460 -22.10 -18.25 5.61
N GLU A 461 -22.53 -18.63 6.81
CA GLU A 461 -21.87 -19.65 7.61
C GLU A 461 -20.35 -19.31 7.75
N ASP A 462 -19.46 -20.26 7.51
CA ASP A 462 -18.02 -20.06 7.61
C ASP A 462 -17.36 -19.64 6.25
N VAL A 463 -18.18 -19.24 5.27
CA VAL A 463 -17.71 -18.99 3.89
C VAL A 463 -17.95 -17.55 3.47
N LEU A 464 -16.95 -16.96 2.85
CA LEU A 464 -17.03 -15.67 2.17
C LEU A 464 -17.24 -15.87 0.68
N PHE A 465 -18.29 -15.27 0.15
CA PHE A 465 -18.61 -15.23 -1.30
C PHE A 465 -18.37 -13.84 -1.85
N TRP A 466 -17.62 -13.74 -2.95
CA TRP A 466 -17.26 -12.49 -3.60
C TRP A 466 -17.76 -12.47 -5.03
N GLY A 467 -18.63 -11.53 -5.35
CA GLY A 467 -19.11 -11.28 -6.69
C GLY A 467 -18.30 -10.20 -7.38
N ASN A 468 -17.95 -10.46 -8.63
CA ASN A 468 -17.23 -9.50 -9.46
C ASN A 468 -17.80 -9.44 -10.90
N ASN A 469 -17.08 -8.76 -11.79
CA ASN A 469 -17.49 -8.55 -13.18
C ASN A 469 -17.45 -9.81 -14.05
N LYS A 470 -16.99 -10.96 -13.51
CA LYS A 470 -16.72 -12.15 -14.34
C LYS A 470 -17.07 -13.47 -13.68
N ASN A 471 -17.00 -13.55 -12.35
CA ASN A 471 -17.18 -14.79 -11.60
C ASN A 471 -17.69 -14.55 -10.18
N LEU A 472 -18.13 -15.63 -9.56
CA LEU A 472 -18.36 -15.75 -8.13
C LEU A 472 -17.21 -16.54 -7.52
N THR A 473 -16.45 -15.89 -6.66
CA THR A 473 -15.36 -16.51 -5.91
C THR A 473 -15.82 -16.80 -4.49
N TYR A 474 -15.39 -17.91 -3.91
CA TYR A 474 -15.67 -18.21 -2.51
C TYR A 474 -14.51 -18.93 -1.83
N PHE A 475 -14.41 -18.75 -0.52
CA PHE A 475 -13.42 -19.43 0.32
C PHE A 475 -13.85 -19.38 1.79
N ASN A 476 -13.33 -20.32 2.58
CA ASN A 476 -13.39 -20.24 4.03
C ASN A 476 -12.17 -19.43 4.53
N PRO A 477 -12.33 -18.37 5.33
CA PRO A 477 -11.22 -17.62 5.92
C PRO A 477 -10.22 -18.50 6.69
N ASP A 478 -10.68 -19.58 7.31
CA ASP A 478 -9.83 -20.51 8.06
C ASP A 478 -8.87 -21.30 7.18
N ASP A 479 -9.23 -21.56 5.92
CA ASP A 479 -8.35 -22.23 4.97
C ASP A 479 -7.06 -21.43 4.72
N ILE A 480 -7.12 -20.11 4.86
CA ILE A 480 -5.95 -19.24 4.69
C ILE A 480 -4.91 -19.46 5.80
N LYS A 481 -5.34 -19.79 7.01
CA LYS A 481 -4.45 -20.07 8.15
C LYS A 481 -3.61 -21.33 7.91
N ALA A 482 -4.15 -22.31 7.19
CA ALA A 482 -3.48 -23.59 6.93
C ALA A 482 -2.32 -23.50 5.95
N PHE A 483 -2.26 -22.48 5.12
CA PHE A 483 -1.28 -22.37 4.03
C PHE A 483 -0.01 -21.59 4.39
N THR A 484 0.07 -21.00 5.57
CA THR A 484 1.22 -20.21 5.99
C THR A 484 2.29 -21.11 6.60
N THR A 485 3.32 -21.46 5.84
CA THR A 485 4.51 -22.14 6.38
C THR A 485 5.29 -21.18 7.29
N SER A 486 5.85 -21.71 8.38
CA SER A 486 6.72 -20.94 9.28
C SER A 486 8.08 -20.74 8.61
N GLU A 487 8.17 -19.77 7.71
CA GLU A 487 9.41 -19.41 7.03
C GLU A 487 10.24 -18.47 7.89
N SER A 488 11.56 -18.72 7.96
CA SER A 488 12.46 -17.80 8.63
C SER A 488 12.81 -16.63 7.73
N VAL A 489 12.83 -15.44 8.29
CA VAL A 489 13.36 -14.26 7.59
C VAL A 489 14.84 -14.43 7.37
N VAL A 490 15.35 -14.02 6.23
CA VAL A 490 16.77 -13.99 5.93
C VAL A 490 17.21 -12.57 5.59
N ILE A 491 18.41 -12.22 6.02
CA ILE A 491 19.01 -10.93 5.69
C ILE A 491 19.65 -11.08 4.32
N THR A 492 19.16 -10.29 3.35
CA THR A 492 19.53 -10.43 1.94
C THR A 492 20.55 -9.39 1.48
N GLY A 493 20.66 -8.27 2.18
CA GLY A 493 21.58 -7.20 1.80
C GLY A 493 22.10 -6.40 2.97
N LEU A 494 23.32 -5.92 2.81
CA LEU A 494 23.98 -4.95 3.69
C LEU A 494 24.47 -3.79 2.82
N GLU A 495 24.14 -2.59 3.21
CA GLU A 495 24.72 -1.39 2.65
C GLU A 495 25.44 -0.61 3.73
N VAL A 496 26.52 0.04 3.35
CA VAL A 496 27.29 0.92 4.21
C VAL A 496 27.48 2.24 3.49
N ASN A 497 27.19 3.36 4.15
CA ASN A 497 27.22 4.69 3.56
C ASN A 497 26.41 4.77 2.24
N ASN A 498 25.22 4.15 2.22
CA ASN A 498 24.30 4.05 1.07
C ASN A 498 24.88 3.33 -0.17
N LYS A 499 25.89 2.49 0.03
CA LYS A 499 26.45 1.65 -1.05
C LYS A 499 26.37 0.19 -0.64
N PRO A 500 25.97 -0.70 -1.54
CA PRO A 500 25.93 -2.13 -1.28
C PRO A 500 27.35 -2.65 -0.99
N VAL A 501 27.44 -3.51 0.01
CA VAL A 501 28.70 -4.17 0.39
C VAL A 501 28.87 -5.43 -0.45
N GLU A 502 29.88 -5.44 -1.32
CA GLU A 502 30.24 -6.60 -2.14
C GLU A 502 31.16 -7.54 -1.35
N ILE A 503 31.05 -8.83 -1.62
CA ILE A 503 31.88 -9.87 -1.00
C ILE A 503 33.36 -9.66 -1.39
N GLY A 504 34.24 -9.64 -0.41
CA GLY A 504 35.70 -9.51 -0.62
C GLY A 504 36.15 -8.11 -1.00
N ARG A 505 35.26 -7.14 -1.12
CA ARG A 505 35.62 -5.77 -1.47
C ARG A 505 35.83 -4.89 -0.26
N GLU A 506 36.84 -4.06 -0.31
CA GLU A 506 37.12 -3.10 0.76
C GLU A 506 36.22 -1.87 0.69
N VAL A 507 35.69 -1.50 1.85
CA VAL A 507 34.90 -0.27 2.07
C VAL A 507 35.59 0.53 3.18
N ASN A 508 36.10 1.73 2.86
CA ASN A 508 36.82 2.58 3.80
C ASN A 508 37.96 1.83 4.54
N GLY A 509 38.77 1.07 3.80
CA GLY A 509 39.90 0.33 4.32
C GLY A 509 39.56 -0.92 5.13
N GLN A 510 38.34 -1.44 4.98
CA GLN A 510 37.88 -2.64 5.66
C GLN A 510 37.14 -3.57 4.71
N THR A 511 37.52 -4.85 4.68
CA THR A 511 36.70 -5.91 4.08
C THR A 511 35.63 -6.31 5.08
N ILE A 512 34.38 -5.90 4.83
CA ILE A 512 33.24 -6.10 5.75
C ILE A 512 32.68 -7.51 5.61
N LEU A 513 32.51 -8.00 4.39
CA LEU A 513 31.97 -9.32 4.09
C LEU A 513 33.01 -10.20 3.40
N SER A 514 33.31 -11.35 4.00
CA SER A 514 34.13 -12.42 3.37
C SER A 514 33.28 -13.43 2.61
N GLN A 515 31.99 -13.50 2.93
CA GLN A 515 30.97 -14.34 2.28
C GLN A 515 29.65 -13.59 2.24
N SER A 516 28.62 -14.14 1.58
CA SER A 516 27.29 -13.52 1.53
C SER A 516 26.76 -13.22 2.91
N ILE A 517 26.12 -12.06 3.07
CA ILE A 517 25.44 -11.65 4.31
C ILE A 517 24.45 -12.71 4.80
N PHE A 518 23.86 -13.46 3.88
CA PHE A 518 22.94 -14.56 4.14
C PHE A 518 23.54 -15.63 5.08
N TYR A 519 24.85 -15.88 4.98
CA TYR A 519 25.58 -16.87 5.78
C TYR A 519 26.43 -16.20 6.89
N THR A 520 26.33 -14.89 7.04
CA THR A 520 27.16 -14.13 7.95
C THR A 520 26.39 -13.82 9.24
N PRO A 521 26.70 -14.48 10.37
CA PRO A 521 26.00 -14.23 11.64
C PRO A 521 26.52 -12.99 12.39
N PHE A 522 27.65 -12.44 11.96
CA PHE A 522 28.35 -11.36 12.65
C PHE A 522 29.01 -10.42 11.64
N VAL A 523 28.75 -9.13 11.79
CA VAL A 523 29.34 -8.06 10.98
C VAL A 523 30.11 -7.11 11.90
N ARG A 524 31.34 -6.80 11.53
CA ARG A 524 32.15 -5.80 12.20
C ARG A 524 32.32 -4.59 11.32
N LEU A 525 32.03 -3.40 11.84
CA LEU A 525 32.12 -2.12 11.14
C LEU A 525 33.12 -1.22 11.86
N ASN A 526 34.02 -0.60 11.09
CA ASN A 526 34.89 0.42 11.63
C ASN A 526 34.14 1.74 11.82
N HIS A 527 34.77 2.69 12.48
CA HIS A 527 34.17 4.01 12.74
C HIS A 527 33.68 4.74 11.48
N ALA A 528 34.36 4.60 10.34
CA ALA A 528 33.97 5.24 9.09
C ALA A 528 32.74 4.59 8.42
N ASN A 529 32.32 3.43 8.91
CA ASN A 529 31.25 2.61 8.40
C ASN A 529 30.02 2.53 9.35
N ARG A 530 29.82 3.56 10.17
CA ARG A 530 28.75 3.61 11.20
C ARG A 530 27.34 3.71 10.62
N ASP A 531 27.23 4.16 9.37
CA ASP A 531 25.96 4.28 8.65
C ASP A 531 25.75 3.01 7.84
N PHE A 532 24.81 2.19 8.24
CA PHE A 532 24.50 0.97 7.52
C PHE A 532 23.00 0.77 7.36
N ALA A 533 22.64 0.00 6.36
CA ALA A 533 21.28 -0.42 6.13
C ALA A 533 21.21 -1.91 5.85
N LEU A 534 20.13 -2.52 6.29
CA LEU A 534 19.83 -3.93 6.09
C LEU A 534 18.58 -4.09 5.24
N THR A 535 18.65 -5.00 4.30
CA THR A 535 17.49 -5.53 3.58
C THR A 535 17.29 -6.99 3.99
N PHE A 536 16.04 -7.38 4.13
CA PHE A 536 15.68 -8.73 4.54
C PHE A 536 14.40 -9.16 3.84
N ASN A 537 14.26 -10.47 3.69
CA ASN A 537 13.10 -11.09 3.06
C ASN A 537 12.94 -12.51 3.62
N ASN A 538 11.76 -13.08 3.57
CA ASN A 538 11.55 -14.49 3.88
C ASN A 538 11.76 -15.43 2.68
N LEU A 539 12.18 -14.92 1.52
CA LEU A 539 12.34 -15.65 0.26
C LEU A 539 11.06 -16.36 -0.22
N SER A 540 9.92 -16.01 0.37
CA SER A 540 8.61 -16.48 -0.09
C SER A 540 8.15 -15.60 -1.24
N TYR A 541 7.82 -16.21 -2.35
CA TYR A 541 7.19 -15.54 -3.50
C TYR A 541 5.68 -15.49 -3.35
N SER A 542 5.18 -15.31 -2.09
CA SER A 542 3.76 -15.12 -1.84
C SER A 542 3.29 -13.79 -2.41
N GLU A 543 2.14 -13.78 -3.07
CA GLU A 543 1.51 -12.56 -3.59
C GLU A 543 1.02 -11.61 -2.47
N SER A 544 0.92 -12.08 -1.24
CA SER A 544 0.57 -11.23 -0.10
C SER A 544 1.73 -10.32 0.27
N GLN A 545 1.46 -9.05 0.51
CA GLN A 545 2.47 -8.12 1.04
C GLN A 545 2.96 -8.63 2.40
N GLN A 546 4.21 -9.06 2.41
CA GLN A 546 4.85 -9.58 3.61
C GLN A 546 5.18 -8.43 4.55
N LYS A 547 4.90 -8.63 5.82
CA LYS A 547 5.21 -7.67 6.88
C LYS A 547 6.16 -8.31 7.88
N TYR A 548 7.09 -7.50 8.34
CA TYR A 548 8.14 -7.92 9.25
C TYR A 548 8.12 -7.04 10.49
N SER A 549 8.47 -7.64 11.62
CA SER A 549 8.78 -6.91 12.83
C SER A 549 10.28 -6.98 13.06
N TYR A 550 10.91 -5.83 13.30
CA TYR A 550 12.37 -5.74 13.51
C TYR A 550 12.73 -4.84 14.68
N ARG A 551 13.92 -5.04 15.22
CA ARG A 551 14.50 -4.18 16.25
C ARG A 551 16.02 -4.28 16.26
N LEU A 552 16.69 -3.30 16.85
CA LEU A 552 18.15 -3.28 17.05
C LEU A 552 18.47 -3.07 18.53
N ARG A 553 18.79 -4.15 19.25
CA ARG A 553 19.16 -4.06 20.67
C ARG A 553 20.62 -3.68 20.87
N PRO A 554 20.99 -2.86 21.87
CA PRO A 554 20.12 -2.18 22.85
C PRO A 554 19.61 -0.83 22.35
N TYR A 555 19.96 -0.40 21.11
CA TYR A 555 19.65 0.93 20.57
C TYR A 555 18.15 1.19 20.44
N GLN A 556 17.43 0.19 19.98
CA GLN A 556 15.98 0.24 19.74
C GLN A 556 15.36 -1.06 20.24
N PRO A 557 14.92 -1.09 21.53
CA PRO A 557 14.41 -2.31 22.15
C PRO A 557 13.03 -2.72 21.66
N ASP A 558 12.22 -1.74 21.22
CA ASP A 558 10.84 -1.96 20.77
C ASP A 558 10.81 -2.50 19.33
N TRP A 559 9.82 -3.36 19.07
CA TRP A 559 9.58 -3.89 17.75
C TRP A 559 8.93 -2.86 16.84
N LEU A 560 9.52 -2.59 15.68
CA LEU A 560 8.96 -1.80 14.61
C LEU A 560 8.48 -2.68 13.46
N VAL A 561 7.58 -2.14 12.65
CA VAL A 561 7.04 -2.83 11.47
C VAL A 561 7.70 -2.29 10.20
N ALA A 562 8.07 -3.20 9.31
CA ALA A 562 8.55 -2.91 7.95
C ALA A 562 7.77 -3.74 6.93
N ASN A 563 7.58 -3.19 5.73
CA ASN A 563 7.01 -3.92 4.61
C ASN A 563 8.08 -4.73 3.87
N GLY A 564 7.64 -5.73 3.11
CA GLY A 564 8.55 -6.53 2.29
C GLY A 564 9.34 -5.67 1.30
N GLY A 565 10.66 -5.85 1.26
CA GLY A 565 11.56 -5.09 0.41
C GLY A 565 11.95 -3.71 0.94
N GLU A 566 11.42 -3.27 2.09
CA GLU A 566 11.88 -2.04 2.74
C GLU A 566 13.30 -2.22 3.28
N LYS A 567 14.06 -1.14 3.16
CA LYS A 567 15.42 -1.02 3.65
C LYS A 567 15.41 -0.33 5.00
N VAL A 568 15.92 -1.00 6.02
CA VAL A 568 16.05 -0.47 7.37
C VAL A 568 17.43 0.15 7.53
N SER A 569 17.47 1.44 7.79
CA SER A 569 18.72 2.21 7.85
C SER A 569 18.98 2.72 9.27
N TYR A 570 20.23 2.62 9.68
CA TYR A 570 20.74 3.15 10.94
C TYR A 570 21.90 4.09 10.64
N ALA A 571 21.83 5.30 11.18
CA ALA A 571 22.83 6.33 10.95
C ALA A 571 23.54 6.70 12.25
N ASN A 572 24.85 6.88 12.17
CA ASN A 572 25.71 7.38 13.24
C ASN A 572 25.54 6.66 14.59
N LEU A 573 25.44 5.32 14.57
CA LEU A 573 25.35 4.54 15.79
C LEU A 573 26.63 4.69 16.63
N PRO A 574 26.52 4.80 17.97
CA PRO A 574 27.66 4.75 18.85
C PRO A 574 28.50 3.47 18.70
N ALA A 575 29.78 3.52 19.07
CA ALA A 575 30.58 2.32 19.14
C ALA A 575 30.00 1.35 20.19
N GLY A 576 29.89 0.08 19.84
CA GLY A 576 29.29 -0.93 20.70
C GLY A 576 28.85 -2.18 19.95
N GLU A 577 28.29 -3.12 20.69
CA GLU A 577 27.70 -4.33 20.15
C GLU A 577 26.20 -4.20 20.06
N TYR A 578 25.66 -4.57 18.88
CA TYR A 578 24.24 -4.54 18.58
C TYR A 578 23.78 -5.90 18.07
N VAL A 579 22.51 -6.21 18.32
CA VAL A 579 21.84 -7.38 17.76
C VAL A 579 20.64 -6.90 17.00
N PHE A 580 20.70 -6.98 15.67
CA PHE A 580 19.54 -6.80 14.80
C PHE A 580 18.72 -8.07 14.86
N GLU A 581 17.44 -7.94 15.14
CA GLU A 581 16.47 -9.03 15.18
C GLU A 581 15.31 -8.72 14.26
N VAL A 582 14.92 -9.71 13.48
CA VAL A 582 13.78 -9.60 12.55
C VAL A 582 12.98 -10.88 12.56
N LYS A 583 11.66 -10.76 12.45
CA LYS A 583 10.70 -11.86 12.36
C LYS A 583 9.55 -11.53 11.44
N ASN A 584 8.89 -12.55 10.88
CA ASN A 584 7.65 -12.38 10.13
C ASN A 584 6.50 -11.94 11.04
N ILE A 585 5.56 -11.18 10.50
CA ILE A 585 4.26 -10.95 11.10
C ILE A 585 3.26 -11.79 10.31
N TYR A 586 2.68 -12.78 10.98
CA TYR A 586 1.68 -13.65 10.38
C TYR A 586 0.25 -13.19 10.69
N PRO A 587 -0.68 -13.37 9.73
CA PRO A 587 -2.08 -13.00 9.92
C PRO A 587 -2.80 -13.74 11.06
N ASP A 588 -2.32 -14.92 11.43
CA ASP A 588 -2.88 -15.79 12.47
C ASP A 588 -2.16 -15.66 13.81
N GLU A 589 -1.35 -14.60 13.98
CA GLU A 589 -0.65 -14.27 15.23
C GLU A 589 0.30 -15.35 15.79
N ARG A 590 0.59 -16.39 14.98
CA ARG A 590 1.51 -17.43 15.42
C ARG A 590 2.92 -16.88 15.63
N ASP A 591 3.65 -17.55 16.52
CA ASP A 591 5.05 -17.23 16.78
C ASP A 591 5.90 -17.41 15.52
N SER A 592 6.69 -16.38 15.23
CA SER A 592 7.63 -16.37 14.14
C SER A 592 9.05 -16.59 14.65
N LYS A 593 9.82 -17.40 13.93
CA LYS A 593 11.23 -17.59 14.21
C LYS A 593 11.99 -16.27 14.04
N ILE A 594 12.76 -15.90 15.05
CA ILE A 594 13.59 -14.69 15.03
C ILE A 594 14.89 -15.00 14.32
N THR A 595 15.22 -14.21 13.32
CA THR A 595 16.56 -14.17 12.70
C THR A 595 17.35 -13.03 13.32
N SER A 596 18.60 -13.31 13.72
CA SER A 596 19.46 -12.32 14.36
C SER A 596 20.78 -12.15 13.63
N LEU A 597 21.25 -10.91 13.55
CA LEU A 597 22.57 -10.52 13.05
C LEU A 597 23.26 -9.69 14.13
N ARG A 598 24.46 -10.11 14.54
CA ARG A 598 25.29 -9.30 15.45
C ARG A 598 26.06 -8.29 14.63
N VAL A 599 26.03 -7.02 15.06
CA VAL A 599 26.77 -5.91 14.46
C VAL A 599 27.63 -5.25 15.53
N GLU A 600 28.94 -5.30 15.34
CA GLU A 600 29.91 -4.61 16.22
C GLU A 600 30.40 -3.35 15.50
N ILE A 601 30.26 -2.21 16.15
CA ILE A 601 30.81 -0.95 15.69
C ILE A 601 32.01 -0.59 16.51
N LEU A 602 33.16 -0.55 15.85
CA LEU A 602 34.42 -0.24 16.52
C LEU A 602 34.52 1.25 16.85
N PRO A 603 35.03 1.59 18.04
CA PRO A 603 35.23 2.98 18.39
C PRO A 603 36.34 3.62 17.52
N HIS A 604 36.21 4.92 17.28
CA HIS A 604 37.31 5.70 16.72
C HIS A 604 38.48 5.69 17.71
N TRP A 605 39.69 5.76 17.17
CA TRP A 605 40.90 5.74 18.04
C TRP A 605 40.82 6.76 19.17
N SER A 606 40.19 7.94 18.91
CA SER A 606 39.97 8.97 19.91
C SER A 606 38.90 8.65 20.96
N GLU A 607 38.03 7.70 20.70
CA GLU A 607 36.97 7.25 21.61
C GLU A 607 37.43 6.09 22.51
N THR A 608 38.58 5.49 22.21
CA THR A 608 39.12 4.37 22.99
C THR A 608 39.46 4.79 24.42
N PHE A 609 39.27 3.84 25.36
CA PHE A 609 39.63 4.08 26.75
C PHE A 609 41.11 4.51 26.89
N PHE A 610 42.01 3.91 26.10
CA PHE A 610 43.44 4.21 26.12
C PHE A 610 43.70 5.67 25.71
N PHE A 611 43.06 6.15 24.64
CA PHE A 611 43.22 7.56 24.18
C PHE A 611 42.67 8.53 25.24
N ARG A 612 41.45 8.26 25.77
CA ARG A 612 40.85 9.09 26.83
C ARG A 612 41.72 9.09 28.08
N PHE A 613 42.30 7.94 28.45
CA PHE A 613 43.25 7.85 29.54
C PHE A 613 44.52 8.65 29.27
N CYS A 614 45.11 8.54 28.06
CA CYS A 614 46.27 9.33 27.67
C CYS A 614 45.97 10.85 27.68
N MET A 615 44.80 11.26 27.20
CA MET A 615 44.34 12.65 27.26
C MET A 615 44.10 13.13 28.68
N MET A 616 43.59 12.28 29.57
CA MET A 616 43.43 12.59 31.00
C MET A 616 44.79 12.75 31.67
N VAL A 617 45.75 11.84 31.38
CA VAL A 617 47.12 11.93 31.89
C VAL A 617 47.82 13.18 31.37
N LEU A 618 47.66 13.48 30.06
CA LEU A 618 48.20 14.70 29.44
C LEU A 618 47.60 15.95 30.09
N GLY A 619 46.27 15.94 30.27
CA GLY A 619 45.53 16.99 30.99
C GLY A 619 46.07 17.15 32.41
N GLY A 620 46.30 16.04 33.15
CA GLY A 620 46.89 16.03 34.47
C GLY A 620 48.31 16.61 34.49
N ILE A 621 49.14 16.26 33.50
CA ILE A 621 50.50 16.83 33.35
C ILE A 621 50.42 18.34 33.07
N ILE A 622 49.51 18.77 32.20
CA ILE A 622 49.30 20.19 31.89
C ILE A 622 48.84 20.93 33.14
N VAL A 623 47.86 20.40 33.87
CA VAL A 623 47.40 20.98 35.14
C VAL A 623 48.53 21.01 36.17
N TYR A 624 49.32 19.93 36.28
CA TYR A 624 50.48 19.90 37.13
C TYR A 624 51.52 20.96 36.76
N MET A 625 51.85 21.09 35.45
CA MET A 625 52.77 22.14 34.97
C MET A 625 52.22 23.56 35.20
N VAL A 626 50.92 23.76 35.01
CA VAL A 626 50.23 25.02 35.30
C VAL A 626 50.28 25.32 36.79
N MET A 627 50.01 24.33 37.64
CA MET A 627 50.10 24.48 39.09
C MET A 627 51.57 24.80 39.57
N GLN A 628 52.54 24.15 38.98
CA GLN A 628 53.93 24.44 39.22
C GLN A 628 54.28 25.87 38.76
N ARG A 629 53.82 26.31 37.59
CA ARG A 629 53.97 27.69 37.14
C ARG A 629 53.26 28.69 38.05
N ILE A 630 52.02 28.34 38.49
CA ILE A 630 51.28 29.19 39.43
C ILE A 630 52.02 29.28 40.77
N LYS A 631 52.53 28.15 41.31
CA LYS A 631 53.36 28.16 42.55
C LYS A 631 54.61 28.97 42.39
N LEU A 632 55.28 28.88 41.24
CA LEU A 632 56.47 29.70 40.96
C LEU A 632 56.10 31.20 40.78
N ARG A 633 54.92 31.48 40.13
CA ARG A 633 54.39 32.83 40.03
C ARG A 633 53.94 33.40 41.40
N GLN A 634 53.25 32.59 42.21
CA GLN A 634 52.85 32.99 43.55
C GLN A 634 54.08 33.33 44.43
N LYS A 635 55.16 32.52 44.38
CA LYS A 635 56.40 32.87 45.08
C LYS A 635 57.06 34.15 44.59
N ARG A 636 56.91 34.49 43.28
CA ARG A 636 57.37 35.79 42.78
C ARG A 636 56.39 36.92 43.12
N LEU A 637 55.07 36.62 43.09
CA LEU A 637 54.07 37.66 43.44
C LEU A 637 54.02 37.97 44.95
N GLU A 638 54.30 36.99 45.83
CA GLU A 638 54.46 37.23 47.25
C GLU A 638 55.63 38.16 47.55
N HIS A 639 56.58 38.20 46.65
CA HIS A 639 57.73 39.13 46.75
C HIS A 639 57.39 40.53 46.20
N GLU A 640 56.53 40.65 45.20
CA GLU A 640 56.10 41.93 44.62
C GLU A 640 54.90 42.56 45.37
N LEU A 641 53.99 41.72 45.91
CA LEU A 641 52.76 42.20 46.60
C LEU A 641 53.00 42.85 47.94
N ARG A 642 54.17 42.70 48.46
CA ARG A 642 54.54 43.50 49.64
C ARG A 642 54.79 44.96 49.33
N LEU A 643 54.91 45.36 48.08
CA LEU A 643 55.23 46.73 47.64
C LEU A 643 54.03 47.50 47.05
N GLU A 644 52.97 46.90 46.69
CA GLU A 644 51.83 47.55 45.97
C GLU A 644 50.53 47.73 46.75
N HIS A 645 50.41 47.24 47.97
CA HIS A 645 49.18 47.25 48.73
C HIS A 645 48.67 48.62 49.18
N GLU A 646 49.37 49.75 48.88
CA GLU A 646 48.89 51.02 49.32
C GLU A 646 48.30 51.96 48.28
N ILE A 647 48.26 51.61 46.98
CA ILE A 647 47.83 52.56 45.92
C ILE A 647 46.52 52.22 45.20
N PHE A 648 46.01 51.06 45.35
CA PHE A 648 44.94 50.63 44.37
C PHE A 648 43.50 50.38 44.90
N ALA A 649 43.10 51.06 45.95
CA ALA A 649 41.75 50.87 46.49
C ALA A 649 40.67 51.82 45.94
N ALA A 650 40.99 52.67 44.96
CA ALA A 650 40.00 53.72 44.60
C ALA A 650 39.44 53.80 43.17
N THR A 651 39.89 52.99 42.22
CA THR A 651 39.50 53.28 40.80
C THR A 651 38.83 52.21 39.99
N VAL A 652 38.45 51.04 40.49
CA VAL A 652 38.05 49.88 39.61
C VAL A 652 36.56 49.55 39.59
N GLU A 653 35.66 50.25 40.15
CA GLU A 653 34.26 49.80 40.20
C GLU A 653 33.35 50.36 39.11
N ARG A 654 33.85 51.21 38.22
CA ARG A 654 32.96 51.92 37.28
C ARG A 654 32.98 51.50 35.82
N ASP A 655 33.99 50.75 35.40
CA ASP A 655 34.20 50.48 33.98
C ASP A 655 33.82 49.10 33.49
N LYS A 656 33.41 48.19 34.37
CA LYS A 656 33.13 46.80 34.02
C LYS A 656 31.81 46.56 33.32
N GLU A 657 30.79 47.36 33.49
CA GLU A 657 29.47 47.09 32.94
C GLU A 657 29.27 47.53 31.47
N LYS A 658 30.05 48.51 31.02
CA LYS A 658 29.92 49.00 29.64
C LYS A 658 30.63 48.10 28.60
N GLN A 659 31.64 47.39 28.97
CA GLN A 659 32.50 46.68 28.04
C GLN A 659 31.84 45.35 27.54
N ILE A 660 31.12 44.65 28.41
CA ILE A 660 30.50 43.35 28.05
C ILE A 660 29.39 43.50 27.03
N ARG A 661 28.68 44.63 27.00
CA ARG A 661 27.56 44.84 26.06
C ARG A 661 28.04 45.15 24.64
N MET A 662 29.13 45.88 24.51
CA MET A 662 29.73 46.23 23.20
C MET A 662 30.44 45.05 22.53
N GLU A 663 31.02 44.15 23.26
CA GLU A 663 31.76 43.01 22.72
C GLU A 663 30.80 42.00 22.06
N ARG A 664 29.62 41.82 22.61
CA ARG A 664 28.63 40.86 22.05
C ARG A 664 28.02 41.36 20.73
N GLU A 665 27.75 42.63 20.57
CA GLU A 665 27.20 43.24 19.36
C GLU A 665 28.21 43.22 18.20
N ASN A 666 29.47 43.48 18.53
CA ASN A 666 30.57 43.48 17.54
C ASN A 666 30.95 42.08 17.06
N PHE A 667 30.83 41.06 17.92
CA PHE A 667 31.16 39.68 17.57
C PHE A 667 30.25 39.16 16.46
N PHE A 668 28.92 39.36 16.58
CA PHE A 668 27.98 38.86 15.56
C PHE A 668 28.08 39.59 14.24
N THR A 669 28.29 40.88 14.25
CA THR A 669 28.46 41.68 13.04
C THR A 669 29.74 41.30 12.28
N ASN A 670 30.84 41.06 12.99
CA ASN A 670 32.12 40.68 12.41
C ASN A 670 32.06 39.22 11.88
N ALA A 671 31.52 38.28 12.64
CA ALA A 671 31.41 36.88 12.24
C ALA A 671 30.61 36.71 10.92
N ALA A 672 29.62 37.54 10.75
CA ALA A 672 28.82 37.51 9.51
C ALA A 672 29.52 38.10 8.29
N HIS A 673 30.30 39.19 8.48
CA HIS A 673 31.18 39.73 7.45
C HIS A 673 32.30 38.75 7.09
N GLU A 674 32.86 38.06 8.10
CA GLU A 674 33.92 37.07 7.89
C GLU A 674 33.42 35.80 7.20
N LEU A 675 32.14 35.43 7.34
CA LEU A 675 31.52 34.32 6.62
C LEU A 675 31.14 34.72 5.19
N ARG A 676 30.67 35.93 4.97
CA ARG A 676 30.22 36.39 3.63
C ARG A 676 31.39 36.51 2.64
N THR A 677 32.53 36.99 3.10
CA THR A 677 33.73 37.24 2.25
C THR A 677 34.24 35.94 1.62
N PRO A 678 34.55 34.84 2.36
CA PRO A 678 34.99 33.60 1.74
C PRO A 678 33.93 32.96 0.87
N LEU A 679 32.65 33.12 1.21
CA LEU A 679 31.57 32.58 0.42
C LEU A 679 31.42 33.29 -0.93
N THR A 680 31.58 34.61 -0.95
CA THR A 680 31.62 35.42 -2.20
C THR A 680 32.83 35.06 -3.03
N LEU A 681 34.01 34.86 -2.43
CA LEU A 681 35.23 34.45 -3.10
C LEU A 681 35.15 33.05 -3.73
N ILE A 682 34.29 32.17 -3.19
CA ILE A 682 34.00 30.84 -3.77
C ILE A 682 32.97 30.94 -4.90
N LEU A 683 31.91 31.73 -4.70
CA LEU A 683 30.81 31.84 -5.65
C LEU A 683 31.19 32.59 -6.93
N SER A 684 32.03 33.65 -6.83
CA SER A 684 32.42 34.43 -7.99
C SER A 684 33.21 33.63 -9.03
N PRO A 685 34.26 32.87 -8.68
CA PRO A 685 34.92 31.96 -9.63
C PRO A 685 34.04 30.85 -10.15
N LEU A 686 33.15 30.31 -9.32
CA LEU A 686 32.19 29.28 -9.75
C LEU A 686 31.21 29.81 -10.80
N GLN A 687 30.76 31.05 -10.67
CA GLN A 687 29.89 31.71 -11.63
C GLN A 687 30.62 31.95 -12.95
N GLU A 688 31.85 32.35 -12.88
CA GLU A 688 32.71 32.59 -14.04
C GLU A 688 33.01 31.27 -14.80
N LEU A 689 33.29 30.20 -14.07
CA LEU A 689 33.48 28.87 -14.62
C LEU A 689 32.19 28.33 -15.29
N LEU A 690 31.01 28.59 -14.70
CA LEU A 690 29.72 28.23 -15.29
C LEU A 690 29.46 28.97 -16.62
N GLY A 691 29.97 30.19 -16.79
CA GLY A 691 29.86 30.95 -18.02
C GLY A 691 30.78 30.44 -19.14
N THR A 692 31.82 29.67 -18.81
CA THR A 692 32.81 29.18 -19.75
C THR A 692 32.64 27.73 -20.18
N VAL A 693 31.92 26.92 -19.39
CA VAL A 693 31.67 25.47 -19.62
C VAL A 693 30.37 25.29 -20.41
N ARG A 694 30.38 24.43 -21.44
CA ARG A 694 29.19 24.16 -22.25
C ARG A 694 28.14 23.40 -21.42
N PRO A 695 26.82 23.70 -21.57
CA PRO A 695 25.76 23.07 -20.77
C PRO A 695 25.63 21.53 -20.91
N SER A 696 26.24 20.97 -21.96
CA SER A 696 26.24 19.52 -22.22
C SER A 696 27.35 18.74 -21.49
N ASP A 697 28.22 19.40 -20.78
CA ASP A 697 29.38 18.78 -20.13
C ASP A 697 28.99 18.30 -18.72
N THR A 698 29.41 17.11 -18.34
CA THR A 698 29.19 16.56 -17.01
C THR A 698 29.79 17.41 -15.87
N VAL A 699 30.79 18.22 -16.21
CA VAL A 699 31.40 19.18 -15.29
C VAL A 699 30.47 20.36 -15.02
N TYR A 700 29.71 20.82 -16.02
CA TYR A 700 28.73 21.90 -15.85
C TYR A 700 27.68 21.57 -14.77
N THR A 701 27.15 20.34 -14.77
CA THR A 701 26.15 19.92 -13.80
C THR A 701 26.68 19.96 -12.34
N LYS A 702 27.95 19.57 -12.17
CA LYS A 702 28.60 19.61 -10.85
C LYS A 702 28.87 21.03 -10.39
N LEU A 703 29.39 21.88 -11.28
CA LEU A 703 29.65 23.30 -11.01
C LEU A 703 28.34 24.05 -10.71
N ALA A 704 27.27 23.78 -11.46
CA ALA A 704 25.97 24.36 -11.24
C ALA A 704 25.37 23.93 -9.88
N ALA A 705 25.59 22.67 -9.47
CA ALA A 705 25.19 22.19 -8.14
C ALA A 705 25.99 22.87 -7.01
N MET A 706 27.30 23.03 -7.18
CA MET A 706 28.15 23.73 -6.21
C MET A 706 27.77 25.19 -6.08
N TYR A 707 27.50 25.86 -7.20
CA TYR A 707 27.07 27.25 -7.22
C TYR A 707 25.70 27.42 -6.53
N ARG A 708 24.74 26.56 -6.83
CA ARG A 708 23.42 26.56 -6.15
C ARG A 708 23.54 26.35 -4.64
N ASN A 709 24.35 25.38 -4.20
CA ASN A 709 24.54 25.10 -2.78
C ASN A 709 25.25 26.28 -2.07
N GLY A 710 26.24 26.88 -2.70
CA GLY A 710 26.91 28.05 -2.17
C GLY A 710 25.99 29.28 -2.05
N THR A 711 25.14 29.49 -3.07
CA THR A 711 24.13 30.57 -3.06
C THR A 711 23.05 30.29 -1.97
N SER A 712 22.68 29.04 -1.76
CA SER A 712 21.77 28.66 -0.68
C SER A 712 22.37 28.92 0.70
N LEU A 713 23.66 28.64 0.88
CA LEU A 713 24.36 28.93 2.13
C LEU A 713 24.49 30.45 2.38
N GLN A 714 24.76 31.22 1.32
CA GLN A 714 24.78 32.68 1.41
C GLN A 714 23.39 33.23 1.85
N THR A 715 22.34 32.72 1.26
CA THR A 715 20.96 33.08 1.63
C THR A 715 20.67 32.74 3.10
N LEU A 716 21.16 31.61 3.60
CA LEU A 716 21.01 31.17 4.99
C LEU A 716 21.72 32.13 5.97
N VAL A 717 22.94 32.53 5.65
CA VAL A 717 23.73 33.51 6.45
C VAL A 717 23.02 34.87 6.48
N ASP A 718 22.49 35.31 5.32
CA ASP A 718 21.74 36.57 5.23
C ASP A 718 20.42 36.52 6.02
N HIS A 719 19.72 35.37 6.00
CA HIS A 719 18.51 35.16 6.79
C HIS A 719 18.80 35.19 8.31
N LEU A 720 19.90 34.56 8.75
CA LEU A 720 20.28 34.52 10.15
C LEU A 720 20.58 35.92 10.68
N LEU A 721 21.27 36.74 9.87
CA LEU A 721 21.51 38.15 10.16
C LEU A 721 20.23 38.99 10.20
N TYR A 722 19.28 38.64 9.30
CA TYR A 722 18.01 39.34 9.25
C TYR A 722 17.17 39.06 10.49
N VAL A 723 17.12 37.83 10.97
CA VAL A 723 16.44 37.43 12.23
C VAL A 723 17.06 38.19 13.43
N GLN A 724 18.40 38.23 13.52
CA GLN A 724 19.08 38.96 14.59
C GLN A 724 18.78 40.49 14.59
N LYS A 725 18.67 41.09 13.40
CA LYS A 725 18.25 42.49 13.27
C LYS A 725 16.80 42.71 13.68
N ILE A 726 15.92 41.74 13.51
CA ILE A 726 14.54 41.78 14.01
C ILE A 726 14.53 41.75 15.55
N GLU A 727 15.26 40.79 16.13
CA GLU A 727 15.35 40.65 17.61
C GLU A 727 15.96 41.84 18.29
N ALA A 728 16.90 42.50 17.62
CA ALA A 728 17.51 43.74 18.08
C ALA A 728 16.65 45.02 17.85
N GLY A 729 15.45 44.86 17.26
CA GLY A 729 14.56 46.01 16.98
C GLY A 729 15.08 47.00 15.95
N MET A 730 16.06 46.64 15.11
CA MET A 730 16.74 47.54 14.19
C MET A 730 16.06 47.67 12.81
N ILE A 731 14.99 46.92 12.53
CA ILE A 731 14.33 46.97 11.23
C ILE A 731 13.29 48.07 11.19
N LYS A 732 13.49 49.03 10.31
CA LYS A 732 12.50 50.05 9.98
C LYS A 732 11.78 49.65 8.69
N LEU A 733 10.41 49.64 8.72
CA LEU A 733 9.61 49.46 7.53
C LEU A 733 9.72 50.67 6.61
N ARG A 734 9.85 50.45 5.33
CA ARG A 734 9.87 51.48 4.26
C ARG A 734 8.52 51.48 3.55
N ILE A 735 7.57 52.13 4.15
CA ILE A 735 6.19 52.16 3.65
C ILE A 735 6.06 53.20 2.56
N SER A 736 5.49 52.80 1.43
CA SER A 736 5.16 53.69 0.29
C SER A 736 3.73 53.39 -0.21
N LYS A 737 3.15 54.39 -0.84
CA LYS A 737 1.81 54.26 -1.43
C LYS A 737 1.94 53.64 -2.82
N VAL A 738 1.42 52.43 -2.97
CA VAL A 738 1.59 51.64 -4.18
C VAL A 738 0.26 51.04 -4.59
N ASP A 739 0.05 50.93 -5.90
CA ASP A 739 -1.06 50.17 -6.44
C ASP A 739 -0.72 48.67 -6.38
N ILE A 740 -1.42 47.96 -5.49
CA ILE A 740 -1.21 46.53 -5.23
C ILE A 740 -1.61 45.67 -6.43
N VAL A 741 -2.52 46.13 -7.29
CA VAL A 741 -2.94 45.41 -8.50
C VAL A 741 -1.80 45.36 -9.51
N VAL A 742 -1.12 46.48 -9.71
CA VAL A 742 0.06 46.56 -10.60
C VAL A 742 1.21 45.74 -10.02
N LEU A 743 1.44 45.85 -8.71
CA LEU A 743 2.48 45.08 -8.03
C LEU A 743 2.24 43.56 -8.14
N ALA A 744 1.01 43.12 -7.89
CA ALA A 744 0.63 41.73 -7.98
C ALA A 744 0.85 41.19 -9.40
N LYS A 745 0.50 41.95 -10.43
CA LYS A 745 0.73 41.58 -11.82
C LYS A 745 2.23 41.41 -12.11
N GLN A 746 3.06 42.36 -11.71
CA GLN A 746 4.52 42.25 -11.87
C GLN A 746 5.12 41.02 -11.18
N ILE A 747 4.51 40.57 -10.08
CA ILE A 747 4.96 39.41 -9.33
C ILE A 747 4.48 38.10 -9.99
N THR A 748 3.25 38.10 -10.53
CA THR A 748 2.64 36.91 -11.13
C THR A 748 3.08 36.65 -12.57
N ASP A 749 3.42 37.69 -13.34
CA ASP A 749 3.82 37.57 -14.75
C ASP A 749 4.96 36.52 -14.99
N PRO A 750 6.06 36.49 -14.21
CA PRO A 750 7.09 35.47 -14.39
C PRO A 750 6.63 34.02 -14.13
N PHE A 751 5.56 33.85 -13.35
CA PHE A 751 5.04 32.53 -13.03
C PHE A 751 4.18 31.94 -14.16
N HIS A 752 3.73 32.73 -15.14
CA HIS A 752 3.05 32.22 -16.34
C HIS A 752 3.98 31.38 -17.19
N GLU A 753 5.21 31.84 -17.43
CA GLU A 753 6.23 31.10 -18.17
C GLU A 753 6.65 29.82 -17.42
N LEU A 754 6.75 29.90 -16.10
CA LEU A 754 7.02 28.73 -15.25
C LEU A 754 5.85 27.73 -15.31
N ALA A 755 4.61 28.21 -15.33
CA ALA A 755 3.41 27.38 -15.43
C ALA A 755 3.38 26.58 -16.75
N GLU A 756 3.72 27.23 -17.87
CA GLU A 756 3.82 26.55 -19.17
C GLU A 756 4.93 25.50 -19.15
N THR A 757 6.08 25.81 -18.56
CA THR A 757 7.23 24.90 -18.50
C THR A 757 6.94 23.68 -17.63
N GLU A 758 6.28 23.88 -16.50
CA GLU A 758 5.97 22.81 -15.53
C GLU A 758 4.63 22.11 -15.82
N GLY A 759 3.91 22.57 -16.84
CA GLY A 759 2.61 22.01 -17.22
C GLY A 759 1.51 22.21 -16.16
N ILE A 760 1.53 23.34 -15.46
CA ILE A 760 0.60 23.69 -14.40
C ILE A 760 -0.41 24.71 -14.91
N ASN A 761 -1.69 24.54 -14.59
CA ASN A 761 -2.70 25.51 -14.96
C ASN A 761 -2.69 26.68 -13.96
N PHE A 762 -2.09 27.77 -14.35
CA PHE A 762 -2.01 28.96 -13.51
C PHE A 762 -3.07 29.99 -13.91
N THR A 763 -3.90 30.39 -12.93
CA THR A 763 -4.96 31.38 -13.14
C THR A 763 -4.78 32.55 -12.17
N VAL A 764 -4.83 33.77 -12.71
CA VAL A 764 -4.74 34.99 -11.93
C VAL A 764 -6.08 35.71 -11.98
N GLU A 765 -6.76 35.81 -10.87
CA GLU A 765 -8.00 36.57 -10.66
C GLU A 765 -7.68 37.84 -9.89
N SER A 766 -7.60 38.94 -10.55
CA SER A 766 -7.26 40.23 -9.98
C SER A 766 -8.43 41.22 -10.03
N LEU A 767 -8.35 42.25 -9.24
CA LEU A 767 -9.30 43.35 -9.28
C LEU A 767 -9.19 44.15 -10.60
N ASN A 768 -10.30 44.60 -11.14
CA ASN A 768 -10.32 45.41 -12.37
C ASN A 768 -10.06 46.92 -12.11
N GLU A 769 -10.09 47.34 -10.84
CA GLU A 769 -9.85 48.73 -10.46
C GLU A 769 -8.55 48.88 -9.64
N PRO A 770 -7.80 49.95 -9.78
CA PRO A 770 -6.60 50.20 -9.01
C PRO A 770 -6.88 50.26 -7.50
N LEU A 771 -6.07 49.60 -6.69
CA LEU A 771 -6.18 49.59 -5.23
C LEU A 771 -4.89 50.14 -4.60
N LEU A 772 -4.90 51.39 -4.17
CA LEU A 772 -3.73 52.01 -3.55
C LEU A 772 -3.63 51.67 -2.07
N LEU A 773 -2.52 51.04 -1.69
CA LEU A 773 -2.21 50.67 -0.31
C LEU A 773 -0.88 51.26 0.14
N TRP A 774 -0.79 51.52 1.44
CA TRP A 774 0.47 51.90 2.08
C TRP A 774 1.19 50.66 2.56
N ILE A 775 2.19 50.22 1.82
CA ILE A 775 2.90 48.95 2.07
C ILE A 775 4.40 49.08 1.93
N ASP A 776 5.11 48.20 2.55
CA ASP A 776 6.54 47.93 2.21
C ASP A 776 6.59 47.02 1.01
N VAL A 777 6.88 47.57 -0.15
CA VAL A 777 6.87 46.86 -1.46
C VAL A 777 7.78 45.65 -1.45
N GLU A 778 8.97 45.79 -0.89
CA GLU A 778 9.97 44.73 -0.88
C GLU A 778 9.52 43.53 -0.03
N LYS A 779 8.96 43.80 1.12
CA LYS A 779 8.50 42.73 2.05
C LYS A 779 7.26 42.02 1.53
N ILE A 780 6.28 42.78 1.04
CA ILE A 780 5.05 42.20 0.49
C ILE A 780 5.37 41.40 -0.79
N SER A 781 6.22 41.93 -1.67
CA SER A 781 6.64 41.20 -2.87
C SER A 781 7.36 39.90 -2.55
N SER A 782 8.22 39.92 -1.52
CA SER A 782 8.92 38.72 -1.05
C SER A 782 7.94 37.68 -0.50
N ALA A 783 6.96 38.12 0.30
CA ALA A 783 5.94 37.21 0.85
C ALA A 783 5.11 36.54 -0.24
N ILE A 784 4.63 37.31 -1.23
CA ILE A 784 3.83 36.77 -2.34
C ILE A 784 4.67 35.82 -3.19
N ARG A 785 5.91 36.18 -3.54
CA ARG A 785 6.80 35.28 -4.30
C ARG A 785 7.08 33.97 -3.57
N ASN A 786 7.30 34.03 -2.27
CA ASN A 786 7.54 32.82 -1.48
C ASN A 786 6.32 31.90 -1.48
N LEU A 787 5.14 32.44 -1.33
CA LEU A 787 3.90 31.64 -1.35
C LEU A 787 3.63 31.07 -2.75
N LEU A 788 3.81 31.85 -3.83
CA LEU A 788 3.67 31.36 -5.20
C LEU A 788 4.72 30.28 -5.51
N SER A 789 5.98 30.52 -5.17
CA SER A 789 7.04 29.55 -5.35
C SER A 789 6.73 28.21 -4.65
N ASN A 790 6.20 28.28 -3.45
CA ASN A 790 5.75 27.08 -2.73
C ASN A 790 4.57 26.39 -3.43
N ALA A 791 3.56 27.14 -3.87
CA ALA A 791 2.43 26.60 -4.61
C ALA A 791 2.88 25.84 -5.88
N PHE A 792 3.78 26.44 -6.66
CA PHE A 792 4.33 25.80 -7.86
C PHE A 792 5.19 24.57 -7.54
N LYS A 793 6.04 24.69 -6.52
CA LYS A 793 6.93 23.60 -6.08
C LYS A 793 6.18 22.34 -5.65
N TYR A 794 4.99 22.50 -5.06
CA TYR A 794 4.25 21.38 -4.49
C TYR A 794 3.05 20.93 -5.33
N THR A 795 2.81 21.57 -6.48
CA THR A 795 1.78 21.20 -7.45
C THR A 795 2.36 20.32 -8.55
N SER A 796 1.76 19.18 -8.81
CA SER A 796 2.19 18.27 -9.88
C SER A 796 1.76 18.78 -11.27
N PRO A 797 2.41 18.37 -12.37
CA PRO A 797 1.96 18.63 -13.73
C PRO A 797 0.48 18.31 -13.94
N ASN A 798 -0.22 19.15 -14.68
CA ASN A 798 -1.69 19.18 -14.84
C ASN A 798 -2.47 19.61 -13.58
N GLY A 799 -1.81 19.99 -12.53
CA GLY A 799 -2.43 20.61 -11.37
C GLY A 799 -2.80 22.07 -11.63
N LYS A 800 -3.46 22.69 -10.67
CA LYS A 800 -3.94 24.07 -10.78
C LYS A 800 -3.39 24.92 -9.65
N VAL A 801 -2.90 26.12 -10.00
CA VAL A 801 -2.55 27.16 -9.04
C VAL A 801 -3.42 28.39 -9.36
N ILE A 802 -4.05 28.93 -8.35
CA ILE A 802 -4.90 30.11 -8.48
C ILE A 802 -4.34 31.20 -7.58
N PHE A 803 -4.04 32.32 -8.17
CA PHE A 803 -3.82 33.56 -7.44
C PHE A 803 -5.07 34.43 -7.53
N LYS A 804 -5.69 34.73 -6.39
CA LYS A 804 -6.93 35.50 -6.33
C LYS A 804 -6.75 36.70 -5.42
N MET A 805 -7.15 37.86 -5.89
CA MET A 805 -7.11 39.09 -5.13
C MET A 805 -8.48 39.75 -5.05
N ASN A 806 -8.96 39.96 -3.85
CA ASN A 806 -10.27 40.55 -3.56
C ASN A 806 -10.13 41.71 -2.57
N ARG A 807 -11.06 42.63 -2.67
CA ARG A 807 -11.31 43.63 -1.61
C ARG A 807 -12.35 43.06 -0.64
N ILE A 808 -12.02 43.03 0.64
CA ILE A 808 -12.91 42.54 1.69
C ILE A 808 -13.06 43.64 2.75
N GLU A 809 -14.22 43.68 3.40
CA GLU A 809 -14.47 44.55 4.53
C GLU A 809 -14.59 43.71 5.80
N ILE A 810 -13.82 44.07 6.83
CA ILE A 810 -13.84 43.43 8.14
C ILE A 810 -13.91 44.56 9.17
N ASP A 811 -14.90 44.56 10.04
CA ASP A 811 -15.12 45.53 11.11
C ASP A 811 -15.12 47.01 10.62
N GLY A 812 -15.65 47.24 9.41
CA GLY A 812 -15.72 48.57 8.80
C GLY A 812 -14.41 49.07 8.16
N TYR A 813 -13.37 48.27 8.13
CA TYR A 813 -12.11 48.56 7.44
C TYR A 813 -11.98 47.74 6.14
N SER A 814 -11.47 48.41 5.14
CA SER A 814 -11.24 47.79 3.82
C SER A 814 -9.84 47.15 3.76
N PHE A 815 -9.81 45.83 3.47
CA PHE A 815 -8.58 45.07 3.35
C PHE A 815 -8.42 44.53 1.90
N CYS A 816 -7.22 44.34 1.51
CA CYS A 816 -6.88 43.54 0.34
C CYS A 816 -6.58 42.09 0.75
N SER A 817 -7.42 41.16 0.32
CA SER A 817 -7.20 39.73 0.52
C SER A 817 -6.48 39.16 -0.68
N ILE A 818 -5.34 38.54 -0.46
CA ILE A 818 -4.60 37.79 -1.47
C ILE A 818 -4.67 36.31 -1.08
N ILE A 819 -5.25 35.50 -1.94
CA ILE A 819 -5.42 34.06 -1.74
C ILE A 819 -4.62 33.34 -2.81
N ILE A 820 -3.75 32.48 -2.41
CA ILE A 820 -3.00 31.58 -3.28
C ILE A 820 -3.45 30.17 -2.95
N SER A 821 -4.03 29.51 -3.96
CA SER A 821 -4.55 28.17 -3.80
C SER A 821 -3.87 27.24 -4.81
N ASP A 822 -3.49 26.08 -4.37
CA ASP A 822 -2.91 25.05 -5.21
C ASP A 822 -3.63 23.71 -5.03
N THR A 823 -3.43 22.83 -5.99
CA THR A 823 -3.94 21.45 -5.96
C THR A 823 -2.83 20.46 -5.61
N GLY A 824 -1.83 20.90 -4.89
CA GLY A 824 -0.71 20.09 -4.45
C GLY A 824 -1.05 19.16 -3.29
N LYS A 825 -0.03 18.57 -2.71
CA LYS A 825 -0.15 17.57 -1.64
C LYS A 825 -0.74 18.09 -0.30
N GLY A 826 -0.94 19.40 -0.19
CA GLY A 826 -1.49 20.05 1.01
C GLY A 826 -0.51 20.07 2.19
N ILE A 827 -0.97 20.63 3.31
CA ILE A 827 -0.19 20.77 4.54
C ILE A 827 -0.83 19.89 5.61
N PRO A 828 -0.06 18.95 6.23
CA PRO A 828 -0.55 18.14 7.34
C PRO A 828 -1.15 18.99 8.48
N GLU A 829 -2.21 18.49 9.08
CA GLU A 829 -2.98 19.24 10.07
C GLU A 829 -2.16 19.66 11.30
N GLU A 830 -1.24 18.80 11.70
CA GLU A 830 -0.32 19.02 12.82
C GLU A 830 0.64 20.20 12.58
N LEU A 831 0.92 20.52 11.34
CA LEU A 831 1.84 21.58 10.95
C LEU A 831 1.17 22.92 10.65
N ARG A 832 -0.15 22.94 10.39
CA ARG A 832 -0.87 24.16 9.95
C ARG A 832 -0.75 25.34 10.90
N GLY A 833 -0.74 25.10 12.20
CA GLY A 833 -0.56 26.15 13.21
C GLY A 833 0.86 26.67 13.35
N ARG A 834 1.84 25.93 12.82
CA ARG A 834 3.25 26.15 13.07
C ARG A 834 4.09 26.48 11.82
N ILE A 835 3.49 26.44 10.63
CA ILE A 835 4.18 26.66 9.34
C ILE A 835 4.85 28.03 9.19
N PHE A 836 4.46 29.01 10.03
CA PHE A 836 5.04 30.35 10.06
C PHE A 836 6.12 30.51 11.15
N GLU A 837 6.38 29.48 11.95
CA GLU A 837 7.51 29.48 12.88
C GLU A 837 8.83 29.29 12.11
N SER A 838 9.91 29.90 12.63
CA SER A 838 11.22 29.79 11.99
C SER A 838 11.72 28.33 11.99
N PHE A 839 12.26 27.87 10.85
CA PHE A 839 12.88 26.55 10.69
C PHE A 839 11.96 25.32 10.65
N ILE A 840 10.66 25.48 10.45
CA ILE A 840 9.74 24.35 10.24
C ILE A 840 9.66 24.04 8.76
N THR A 841 10.05 22.82 8.39
CA THR A 841 9.88 22.25 7.04
C THR A 841 9.05 21.00 7.11
N GLY A 842 8.07 20.83 6.21
CA GLY A 842 7.10 19.73 6.19
C GLY A 842 7.63 18.40 5.66
N GLU A 843 8.93 18.23 5.48
CA GLU A 843 9.55 16.99 4.99
C GLU A 843 10.86 16.70 5.72
N ASN A 844 10.95 15.50 6.28
CA ASN A 844 12.22 14.82 6.54
C ASN A 844 12.87 14.40 5.22
N THR A 845 13.12 15.33 4.33
CA THR A 845 13.95 15.09 3.14
C THR A 845 15.25 15.84 3.35
N PRO A 846 16.40 15.18 3.22
CA PRO A 846 17.68 15.89 3.30
C PRO A 846 17.72 16.94 2.21
N LEU A 847 18.25 18.10 2.54
CA LEU A 847 18.40 19.30 1.69
C LEU A 847 19.23 19.07 0.40
N PHE A 848 19.44 17.82 -0.01
CA PHE A 848 20.24 17.45 -1.16
C PHE A 848 19.59 16.32 -1.95
N SER A 849 18.68 16.65 -2.84
CA SER A 849 18.47 15.86 -4.04
C SER A 849 18.07 16.79 -5.18
N ASN A 850 19.04 16.98 -6.07
CA ASN A 850 19.07 17.49 -7.47
C ASN A 850 18.38 18.83 -7.74
#